data_4259c1a7a02cfa4b49e536aafcbd4afb
#
_entry.id   4259c1a7a02cfa4b49e536aafcbd4afb
#
_cell.length_a   1.000
_cell.length_b   1.000
_cell.length_c   1.000
_cell.angle_alpha   90.00
_cell.angle_beta   90.00
_cell.angle_gamma   90.00
#
_symmetry.space_group_name_H-M   'P 1'
#
loop_
_entity.id
_entity.type
_entity.pdbx_description
1 polymer ?
#
loop_
_entity_poly.entity_id
_entity_poly.type
_entity_poly.pdbx_seq_one_letter_code
_entity_poly.pdbx_strand_id
1 'polypeptide(L)'
;MTGEKVSESAAVFPILLVSSLTRFCFFRFFRMYSFVLISGSANCVVSVFGVASGSRGEETIGFSLGRVRADGCTVGVVAGADDPIVTVIRVKDEIDRRMQALLFLPTDSKMKLWRISSAWRIQTRFCCLEHIRGAVRVKKGRKMKMKRNRRIMSLLLTLVLLLGLVPMAFAAESQAQDAAEALYQLGLFQGTGKNADGSPKFDLDRAPTRAEAVTMLVRLLGKETEAKSSEWDIPFTDVADWAKPYVGYAYESKLTNGVSETRFGGNQTVTAVQYLTFVLRALGYESGKDFLWNAAWELSDRIGLTDGQYGAQTTRFLRGDAAVISYNALLLCPNGQSVTLQEQITGTEPARLNFTSLLQQASQVHKEQNEGSLSLPKEYWQEDPASVDLLTQDEIKTLLTPAYHLMPVLSEAAAKADVDLLFRALHSAYGAYYYFGQDAFDTAEQQVLTWLEGKGSVTGEAFGEQLSKSLSFVRDAHFSVYGYYNERAIRYEYFYCEGQSYQLDGEVYYKYVGGKRWEFDSFSDARVRMLPSLTADGTLCYAPVLFCPATEKTDCTVRLTCGAESKTEPIRWIENTAFCDPQPGLDFHALEENGIYYVSIRSFKREKWNFSDYLASAAQARKAKLVIYDLRTNGGGSDGPSREWTSTFAGSRVQEKCCFATRISALGKAADTCPTNGRNGTFINGGFRGVLQKNDVPVIVLMDDLCGSAGESALNYIRTLDNVLVVGSNSSGYQLCGNAYGYCLPNSGIWACFGTGLQYNFKAENVDFKGYEPDVWCDPKTALQSVLNMMVRGGLCTADTADELRAALQPVITQENSRS
;
A
#
# COMPACT_ATOMS: atom_id res chain seq x y z
N MET A 1 32.90 47.55 -22.12
CA MET A 1 34.03 46.66 -21.88
C MET A 1 33.75 45.92 -20.63
N THR A 2 33.12 44.86 -20.70
CA THR A 2 33.01 43.75 -19.75
C THR A 2 31.91 42.82 -20.20
N GLY A 3 32.27 41.63 -20.64
CA GLY A 3 31.36 40.66 -21.20
C GLY A 3 30.57 39.98 -20.11
N GLU A 4 29.27 39.95 -20.25
CA GLU A 4 28.39 39.12 -19.47
C GLU A 4 28.39 37.69 -20.04
N LYS A 5 28.76 36.76 -19.18
CA LYS A 5 28.55 35.33 -19.42
C LYS A 5 27.13 34.96 -19.01
N VAL A 6 26.31 34.65 -19.96
CA VAL A 6 25.04 33.99 -19.74
C VAL A 6 25.31 32.54 -19.31
N SER A 7 24.92 32.18 -18.10
CA SER A 7 24.93 30.83 -17.61
C SER A 7 23.66 30.13 -18.09
N GLU A 8 23.79 29.17 -19.00
CA GLU A 8 22.73 28.21 -19.29
C GLU A 8 22.55 27.29 -18.09
N SER A 9 21.42 27.44 -17.41
CA SER A 9 20.96 26.44 -16.42
C SER A 9 20.46 25.22 -17.15
N ALA A 10 21.25 24.16 -17.19
CA ALA A 10 20.79 22.84 -17.60
C ALA A 10 19.80 22.29 -16.57
N ALA A 11 18.54 22.13 -16.95
CA ALA A 11 17.56 21.38 -16.16
C ALA A 11 18.01 19.93 -16.04
N VAL A 12 18.35 19.49 -14.85
CA VAL A 12 18.69 18.11 -14.53
C VAL A 12 17.38 17.35 -14.28
N PHE A 13 17.02 16.47 -15.21
CA PHE A 13 15.92 15.53 -15.01
C PHE A 13 16.38 14.34 -14.13
N PRO A 14 15.47 13.75 -13.32
CA PRO A 14 15.85 12.75 -12.35
C PRO A 14 16.42 11.47 -12.98
N ILE A 15 17.43 10.92 -12.33
CA ILE A 15 18.08 9.65 -12.66
C ILE A 15 17.14 8.53 -12.24
N LEU A 16 16.63 7.76 -13.16
CA LEU A 16 15.90 6.53 -12.86
C LEU A 16 16.92 5.42 -12.50
N LEU A 17 17.04 5.14 -11.21
CA LEU A 17 17.81 4.01 -10.69
C LEU A 17 16.97 2.74 -10.83
N VAL A 18 17.31 1.85 -11.75
CA VAL A 18 16.74 0.52 -11.78
C VAL A 18 17.57 -0.37 -10.86
N SER A 19 17.19 -0.43 -9.58
CA SER A 19 17.73 -1.43 -8.67
C SER A 19 16.82 -2.65 -8.66
N SER A 20 17.34 -3.78 -9.07
CA SER A 20 16.70 -5.06 -8.82
C SER A 20 16.76 -5.36 -7.33
N LEU A 21 15.63 -5.25 -6.65
CA LEU A 21 15.46 -5.75 -5.28
C LEU A 21 15.47 -7.27 -5.31
N THR A 22 16.57 -7.86 -4.92
CA THR A 22 16.56 -9.21 -4.36
C THR A 22 16.08 -9.07 -2.91
N ARG A 23 14.90 -9.56 -2.64
CA ARG A 23 14.39 -9.75 -1.29
C ARG A 23 15.34 -10.68 -0.54
N PHE A 24 15.74 -10.22 0.62
CA PHE A 24 16.31 -10.99 1.71
C PHE A 24 17.31 -12.09 1.35
N CYS A 25 18.54 -11.77 1.49
CA CYS A 25 19.60 -12.49 2.21
C CYS A 25 20.89 -11.72 1.99
N PHE A 26 21.67 -11.48 3.01
CA PHE A 26 22.99 -10.90 2.94
C PHE A 26 23.88 -11.74 2.01
N PHE A 27 23.95 -11.34 0.74
CA PHE A 27 25.01 -11.77 -0.14
C PHE A 27 25.68 -10.54 -0.75
N ARG A 28 26.91 -10.26 -0.35
CA ARG A 28 27.82 -9.45 -1.13
C ARG A 28 28.13 -10.20 -2.42
N PHE A 29 27.38 -9.93 -3.48
CA PHE A 29 27.77 -10.30 -4.82
C PHE A 29 27.98 -9.07 -5.68
N PHE A 30 28.87 -9.18 -6.65
CA PHE A 30 29.19 -8.19 -7.65
C PHE A 30 27.95 -7.46 -8.14
N ARG A 31 27.86 -6.17 -7.88
CA ARG A 31 26.82 -5.31 -8.47
C ARG A 31 27.33 -4.73 -9.77
N MET A 32 26.78 -5.17 -10.88
CA MET A 32 26.85 -4.45 -12.15
C MET A 32 25.73 -3.41 -12.18
N TYR A 33 26.06 -2.14 -12.22
CA TYR A 33 25.10 -1.07 -12.44
C TYR A 33 25.19 -0.61 -13.89
N SER A 34 24.08 -0.65 -14.59
CA SER A 34 23.94 -0.04 -15.91
C SER A 34 23.02 1.17 -15.80
N PHE A 35 23.52 2.32 -16.23
CA PHE A 35 22.74 3.56 -16.25
C PHE A 35 22.43 3.93 -17.70
N VAL A 36 21.17 4.24 -17.97
CA VAL A 36 20.75 4.78 -19.26
C VAL A 36 20.23 6.20 -19.03
N LEU A 37 20.93 7.18 -19.58
CA LEU A 37 20.51 8.59 -19.56
C LEU A 37 19.86 8.92 -20.90
N ILE A 38 18.60 9.34 -20.87
CA ILE A 38 17.89 9.84 -22.06
C ILE A 38 17.63 11.32 -21.84
N SER A 39 18.27 12.19 -22.63
CA SER A 39 17.93 13.63 -22.61
C SER A 39 17.14 13.99 -23.85
N GLY A 40 15.97 14.61 -23.66
CA GLY A 40 15.06 15.03 -24.72
C GLY A 40 15.37 16.44 -25.20
N SER A 41 16.14 16.57 -26.24
CA SER A 41 16.15 17.71 -27.16
C SER A 41 16.61 17.19 -28.51
N ALA A 42 16.45 17.94 -29.59
CA ALA A 42 16.62 17.51 -30.98
C ALA A 42 17.90 16.69 -31.32
N ASN A 43 18.70 16.33 -30.34
CA ASN A 43 19.86 15.43 -30.43
C ASN A 43 19.75 14.39 -29.30
N CYS A 44 19.40 13.18 -29.63
CA CYS A 44 19.34 12.06 -28.66
C CYS A 44 20.75 11.55 -28.36
N VAL A 45 21.20 11.66 -27.12
CA VAL A 45 22.47 11.08 -26.65
C VAL A 45 22.16 9.95 -25.68
N VAL A 46 22.60 8.73 -26.02
CA VAL A 46 22.48 7.58 -25.13
C VAL A 46 23.86 7.27 -24.56
N SER A 47 23.99 7.33 -23.25
CA SER A 47 25.23 6.95 -22.55
C SER A 47 24.98 5.74 -21.68
N VAL A 48 25.76 4.69 -21.85
CA VAL A 48 25.68 3.47 -21.03
C VAL A 48 26.95 3.37 -20.19
N PHE A 49 26.78 3.29 -18.87
CA PHE A 49 27.88 3.12 -17.93
C PHE A 49 27.75 1.75 -17.24
N GLY A 50 28.83 1.00 -17.19
CA GLY A 50 28.91 -0.21 -16.38
C GLY A 50 30.07 -0.07 -15.38
N VAL A 51 29.80 -0.33 -14.11
CA VAL A 51 30.83 -0.35 -13.06
C VAL A 51 30.86 -1.76 -12.48
N ALA A 52 32.02 -2.40 -12.53
CA ALA A 52 32.29 -3.66 -11.84
C ALA A 52 33.23 -3.40 -10.67
N SER A 53 32.81 -3.69 -9.43
CA SER A 53 33.66 -3.59 -8.25
C SER A 53 34.05 -4.98 -7.76
N GLY A 54 35.33 -5.24 -7.67
CA GLY A 54 35.89 -6.45 -7.08
C GLY A 54 36.40 -6.22 -5.67
N SER A 55 36.51 -7.26 -4.89
CA SER A 55 36.86 -7.23 -3.46
C SER A 55 38.36 -6.92 -3.14
N ARG A 56 39.16 -6.47 -4.09
CA ARG A 56 40.53 -6.03 -3.82
C ARG A 56 40.86 -4.86 -4.74
N GLY A 57 40.88 -3.67 -4.18
CA GLY A 57 41.39 -2.46 -4.83
C GLY A 57 40.46 -1.94 -5.93
N GLU A 58 40.27 -0.65 -5.96
CA GLU A 58 39.53 0.02 -7.02
C GLU A 58 40.27 -0.08 -8.35
N GLU A 59 39.93 -1.04 -9.18
CA GLU A 59 40.24 -0.97 -10.61
C GLU A 59 39.04 -0.32 -11.31
N THR A 60 39.24 0.91 -11.68
CA THR A 60 38.31 1.66 -12.50
C THR A 60 38.53 1.26 -13.95
N ILE A 61 37.68 0.44 -14.51
CA ILE A 61 37.66 0.17 -15.95
C ILE A 61 37.00 1.38 -16.61
N GLY A 62 37.83 2.18 -17.27
CA GLY A 62 37.37 3.36 -18.00
C GLY A 62 36.71 2.98 -19.31
N PHE A 63 35.48 3.35 -19.52
CA PHE A 63 34.82 3.26 -20.82
C PHE A 63 34.92 4.61 -21.54
N SER A 64 35.26 4.61 -22.82
CA SER A 64 35.30 5.82 -23.63
C SER A 64 33.90 6.18 -24.11
N LEU A 65 33.53 7.45 -23.97
CA LEU A 65 32.27 8.01 -24.43
C LEU A 65 32.28 8.24 -25.94
N GLY A 66 31.46 7.52 -26.68
CA GLY A 66 31.16 7.82 -28.09
C GLY A 66 29.91 8.68 -28.20
N ARG A 67 30.04 9.86 -28.78
CA ARG A 67 28.88 10.75 -29.10
C ARG A 67 28.36 10.35 -30.48
N VAL A 68 27.10 9.93 -30.54
CA VAL A 68 26.43 9.60 -31.79
C VAL A 68 25.39 10.66 -32.09
N ARG A 69 25.52 11.35 -33.21
CA ARG A 69 24.56 12.33 -33.69
C ARG A 69 23.38 11.62 -34.38
N ALA A 70 22.19 11.91 -34.02
CA ALA A 70 20.99 11.23 -34.48
C ALA A 70 20.43 11.85 -35.78
N ASP A 71 21.16 11.71 -36.88
CA ASP A 71 20.50 11.82 -38.19
C ASP A 71 20.14 10.41 -38.67
N GLY A 72 19.22 9.78 -37.97
CA GLY A 72 18.75 8.40 -38.23
C GLY A 72 19.11 7.45 -37.12
N CYS A 73 18.44 7.50 -36.02
CA CYS A 73 18.45 6.60 -34.84
C CYS A 73 19.51 5.45 -34.91
N THR A 74 20.75 5.74 -34.62
CA THR A 74 21.82 4.75 -34.49
C THR A 74 22.23 4.67 -33.02
N VAL A 75 22.16 3.46 -32.42
CA VAL A 75 22.61 3.19 -31.05
C VAL A 75 23.95 2.43 -31.16
N GLY A 76 25.01 3.02 -30.59
CA GLY A 76 26.28 2.39 -30.49
C GLY A 76 26.61 1.99 -29.07
N VAL A 77 27.09 0.78 -28.85
CA VAL A 77 27.64 0.32 -27.56
C VAL A 77 29.13 0.10 -27.77
N VAL A 78 29.93 0.79 -26.95
CA VAL A 78 31.40 0.62 -26.99
C VAL A 78 31.80 -0.17 -25.74
N ALA A 79 32.38 -1.32 -25.91
CA ALA A 79 33.01 -2.11 -24.84
C ALA A 79 34.50 -1.77 -24.76
N GLY A 80 35.08 -1.88 -23.55
CA GLY A 80 36.42 -1.41 -23.23
C GLY A 80 37.57 -2.08 -24.01
N ALA A 81 38.79 -1.64 -23.75
CA ALA A 81 39.98 -1.49 -24.55
C ALA A 81 40.61 -2.73 -25.25
N ASP A 82 40.17 -3.95 -25.03
CA ASP A 82 40.89 -5.14 -25.53
C ASP A 82 40.07 -6.01 -26.49
N ASP A 83 39.35 -5.45 -27.35
CA ASP A 83 38.65 -5.96 -28.56
C ASP A 83 37.21 -5.47 -28.61
N PRO A 84 36.93 -4.33 -29.19
CA PRO A 84 35.59 -3.78 -29.25
C PRO A 84 34.77 -4.39 -30.37
N ILE A 85 33.78 -5.19 -30.05
CA ILE A 85 32.72 -5.49 -31.00
C ILE A 85 31.71 -4.37 -30.93
N VAL A 86 31.66 -3.53 -31.94
CA VAL A 86 30.64 -2.51 -32.13
C VAL A 86 29.50 -3.09 -32.96
N THR A 87 28.37 -3.30 -32.32
CA THR A 87 27.13 -3.64 -33.04
C THR A 87 26.32 -2.39 -33.29
N VAL A 88 26.18 -1.97 -34.53
CA VAL A 88 25.38 -0.81 -34.92
C VAL A 88 24.01 -1.28 -35.39
N ILE A 89 22.98 -0.89 -34.67
CA ILE A 89 21.58 -1.18 -35.05
C ILE A 89 20.97 0.09 -35.69
N ARG A 90 20.57 -0.03 -36.96
CA ARG A 90 19.87 1.02 -37.68
C ARG A 90 18.36 0.82 -37.52
N VAL A 91 17.67 1.79 -36.89
CA VAL A 91 16.23 1.81 -36.77
C VAL A 91 15.66 2.74 -37.83
N LYS A 92 14.79 2.26 -38.72
CA LYS A 92 14.12 3.08 -39.73
C LYS A 92 12.89 3.78 -39.12
N ASP A 93 12.66 5.01 -39.55
CA ASP A 93 11.67 6.01 -39.10
C ASP A 93 10.18 5.58 -39.09
N GLU A 94 9.86 4.36 -39.48
CA GLU A 94 8.48 3.89 -39.60
C GLU A 94 7.99 2.96 -38.47
N ILE A 95 8.80 2.74 -37.46
CA ILE A 95 8.40 1.94 -36.31
C ILE A 95 8.46 2.85 -35.09
N ASP A 96 7.30 3.35 -34.70
CA ASP A 96 7.04 4.09 -33.46
C ASP A 96 8.29 4.31 -32.59
N ARG A 97 8.78 5.50 -32.55
CA ARG A 97 9.76 6.15 -31.64
C ARG A 97 10.16 5.36 -30.37
N ARG A 98 10.29 4.03 -30.46
CA ARG A 98 10.71 3.13 -29.38
C ARG A 98 12.04 2.51 -29.74
N MET A 99 13.10 2.93 -29.05
CA MET A 99 14.42 2.34 -29.19
C MET A 99 14.47 0.94 -28.56
N GLN A 100 15.00 -0.04 -29.32
CA GLN A 100 15.41 -1.36 -28.78
C GLN A 100 16.91 -1.51 -28.93
N ALA A 101 17.60 -1.79 -27.85
CA ALA A 101 19.02 -2.09 -27.82
C ALA A 101 19.27 -3.59 -27.60
N LEU A 102 20.05 -4.22 -28.43
CA LEU A 102 20.52 -5.60 -28.27
C LEU A 102 22.02 -5.58 -27.91
N LEU A 103 22.37 -6.15 -26.76
CA LEU A 103 23.75 -6.34 -26.31
C LEU A 103 24.20 -7.76 -26.63
N PHE A 104 25.30 -7.88 -27.38
CA PHE A 104 25.99 -9.14 -27.60
C PHE A 104 27.33 -9.15 -26.85
N LEU A 105 27.60 -10.26 -26.20
CA LEU A 105 28.89 -10.52 -25.56
C LEU A 105 29.84 -11.26 -26.54
N PRO A 106 31.16 -11.15 -26.36
CA PRO A 106 32.13 -11.76 -27.28
C PRO A 106 32.00 -13.27 -27.42
N THR A 107 32.26 -13.79 -28.60
CA THR A 107 32.00 -15.17 -28.96
C THR A 107 33.06 -16.16 -28.48
N ASP A 108 34.10 -15.72 -27.84
CA ASP A 108 35.18 -16.61 -27.44
C ASP A 108 35.31 -16.68 -25.93
N SER A 109 34.66 -17.59 -25.39
CA SER A 109 34.79 -18.17 -24.06
C SER A 109 33.44 -18.49 -23.46
N LYS A 110 33.02 -19.69 -23.55
CA LYS A 110 32.14 -20.41 -22.58
C LYS A 110 31.18 -19.60 -21.71
N MET A 111 30.70 -18.42 -22.14
CA MET A 111 29.68 -17.69 -21.44
C MET A 111 28.30 -18.03 -21.98
N LYS A 112 27.48 -18.62 -21.13
CA LYS A 112 26.06 -18.91 -21.38
C LYS A 112 25.30 -17.63 -21.57
N LEU A 113 24.38 -17.62 -22.50
CA LEU A 113 23.36 -16.59 -22.65
C LEU A 113 22.58 -16.48 -21.32
N TRP A 114 22.77 -15.40 -20.59
CA TRP A 114 21.98 -15.14 -19.43
C TRP A 114 20.62 -14.61 -19.86
N ARG A 115 19.58 -15.42 -19.66
CA ARG A 115 18.23 -14.91 -19.65
C ARG A 115 18.08 -14.14 -18.35
N ILE A 116 17.95 -12.83 -18.44
CA ILE A 116 17.47 -12.04 -17.31
C ILE A 116 15.99 -12.33 -17.18
N SER A 117 15.65 -13.35 -16.40
CA SER A 117 14.31 -13.59 -15.93
C SER A 117 14.26 -13.07 -14.50
N SER A 118 14.07 -11.81 -14.33
CA SER A 118 13.70 -11.26 -13.04
C SER A 118 12.40 -10.49 -13.20
N ALA A 119 11.46 -10.88 -12.44
CA ALA A 119 10.25 -10.24 -11.94
C ALA A 119 9.90 -8.85 -12.51
N TRP A 120 9.83 -8.73 -13.81
CA TRP A 120 9.06 -7.71 -14.50
C TRP A 120 8.12 -8.43 -15.46
N ARG A 121 6.83 -8.31 -15.23
CA ARG A 121 5.82 -8.69 -16.21
C ARG A 121 6.04 -7.87 -17.48
N ILE A 122 6.86 -8.39 -18.39
CA ILE A 122 6.98 -7.91 -19.75
C ILE A 122 6.47 -9.02 -20.66
N GLN A 123 5.20 -9.33 -20.52
CA GLN A 123 4.52 -10.20 -21.49
C GLN A 123 4.43 -9.53 -22.87
N THR A 124 4.50 -8.21 -22.93
CA THR A 124 4.52 -7.42 -24.17
C THR A 124 5.87 -7.38 -24.89
N ARG A 125 6.99 -7.69 -24.22
CA ARG A 125 8.33 -7.67 -24.88
C ARG A 125 8.72 -8.98 -25.54
N PHE A 126 8.17 -10.11 -25.13
CA PHE A 126 8.48 -11.39 -25.76
C PHE A 126 7.89 -11.53 -27.17
N CYS A 127 6.72 -10.97 -27.43
CA CYS A 127 6.12 -10.93 -28.78
C CYS A 127 7.00 -10.15 -29.79
N CYS A 128 7.77 -9.15 -29.36
CA CYS A 128 8.62 -8.39 -30.24
C CYS A 128 9.89 -9.15 -30.68
N LEU A 129 10.44 -10.00 -29.80
CA LEU A 129 11.65 -10.80 -30.12
C LEU A 129 11.37 -11.96 -31.09
N GLU A 130 10.21 -12.58 -31.00
CA GLU A 130 9.80 -13.59 -31.97
C GLU A 130 9.44 -12.97 -33.33
N HIS A 131 8.88 -11.76 -33.37
CA HIS A 131 8.64 -11.04 -34.61
C HIS A 131 9.93 -10.61 -35.33
N ILE A 132 10.99 -10.28 -34.60
CA ILE A 132 12.30 -9.96 -35.21
C ILE A 132 12.96 -11.21 -35.80
N ARG A 133 12.85 -12.39 -35.14
CA ARG A 133 13.30 -13.65 -35.72
C ARG A 133 12.50 -14.05 -36.99
N GLY A 134 11.21 -13.74 -37.02
CA GLY A 134 10.35 -13.92 -38.20
C GLY A 134 10.69 -12.98 -39.38
N ALA A 135 11.03 -11.73 -39.09
CA ALA A 135 11.30 -10.70 -40.09
C ALA A 135 12.63 -10.93 -40.86
N VAL A 136 13.61 -11.57 -40.22
CA VAL A 136 14.91 -11.89 -40.86
C VAL A 136 14.81 -13.10 -41.83
N ARG A 137 13.78 -13.93 -41.68
CA ARG A 137 13.57 -15.11 -42.55
C ARG A 137 12.66 -14.88 -43.77
N VAL A 138 11.95 -13.75 -43.84
CA VAL A 138 11.01 -13.46 -44.94
C VAL A 138 11.54 -12.34 -45.84
N LYS A 139 12.64 -12.58 -46.51
CA LYS A 139 13.06 -11.82 -47.70
C LYS A 139 12.93 -12.64 -48.96
N LYS A 140 11.68 -13.02 -49.29
CA LYS A 140 11.25 -13.30 -50.67
C LYS A 140 9.77 -13.68 -50.67
N GLY A 141 8.93 -12.76 -51.15
CA GLY A 141 7.60 -13.03 -51.67
C GLY A 141 6.40 -12.61 -50.86
N ARG A 142 5.71 -11.63 -51.36
CA ARG A 142 4.28 -11.26 -51.28
C ARG A 142 3.96 -9.87 -50.73
N LYS A 143 3.89 -8.95 -51.66
CA LYS A 143 3.51 -7.53 -51.53
C LYS A 143 1.97 -7.29 -51.44
N MET A 144 1.08 -8.25 -51.24
CA MET A 144 -0.35 -8.01 -51.50
C MET A 144 -1.34 -8.32 -50.40
N LYS A 145 -0.92 -8.71 -49.17
CA LYS A 145 -1.88 -8.95 -48.06
C LYS A 145 -1.86 -7.94 -46.90
N MET A 146 -0.96 -6.98 -46.90
CA MET A 146 -0.75 -6.08 -45.75
C MET A 146 -1.77 -4.93 -45.58
N LYS A 147 -2.47 -4.55 -46.63
CA LYS A 147 -3.46 -3.42 -46.53
C LYS A 147 -4.78 -3.84 -45.85
N ARG A 148 -5.16 -5.12 -45.94
CA ARG A 148 -6.42 -5.62 -45.35
C ARG A 148 -6.31 -5.86 -43.85
N ASN A 149 -5.16 -6.32 -43.37
CA ASN A 149 -4.94 -6.57 -41.95
C ASN A 149 -4.76 -5.29 -41.12
N ARG A 150 -4.25 -4.20 -41.71
CA ARG A 150 -4.16 -2.89 -41.03
C ARG A 150 -5.55 -2.29 -40.74
N ARG A 151 -6.53 -2.48 -41.62
CA ARG A 151 -7.90 -2.00 -41.37
C ARG A 151 -8.62 -2.85 -40.31
N ILE A 152 -8.38 -4.16 -40.30
CA ILE A 152 -8.94 -5.06 -39.28
C ILE A 152 -8.30 -4.80 -37.93
N MET A 153 -7.01 -4.56 -37.83
CA MET A 153 -6.32 -4.26 -36.58
C MET A 153 -6.68 -2.86 -36.05
N SER A 154 -6.90 -1.88 -36.92
CA SER A 154 -7.42 -0.57 -36.53
C SER A 154 -8.87 -0.68 -36.02
N LEU A 155 -9.70 -1.47 -36.66
CA LEU A 155 -11.09 -1.72 -36.23
C LEU A 155 -11.15 -2.50 -34.91
N LEU A 156 -10.27 -3.48 -34.69
CA LEU A 156 -10.15 -4.20 -33.42
C LEU A 156 -9.62 -3.30 -32.30
N LEU A 157 -8.64 -2.43 -32.57
CA LEU A 157 -8.16 -1.46 -31.59
C LEU A 157 -9.22 -0.41 -31.23
N THR A 158 -10.00 0.05 -32.21
CA THR A 158 -11.14 0.95 -31.97
C THR A 158 -12.25 0.27 -31.20
N LEU A 159 -12.50 -1.02 -31.45
CA LEU A 159 -13.48 -1.82 -30.71
C LEU A 159 -13.04 -2.09 -29.27
N VAL A 160 -11.76 -2.35 -29.03
CA VAL A 160 -11.19 -2.52 -27.68
C VAL A 160 -11.23 -1.19 -26.90
N LEU A 161 -10.97 -0.06 -27.56
CA LEU A 161 -11.10 1.27 -26.95
C LEU A 161 -12.58 1.61 -26.65
N LEU A 162 -13.49 1.25 -27.53
CA LEU A 162 -14.94 1.42 -27.31
C LEU A 162 -15.47 0.50 -26.20
N LEU A 163 -14.98 -0.75 -26.10
CA LEU A 163 -15.33 -1.69 -25.04
C LEU A 163 -14.71 -1.30 -23.68
N GLY A 164 -13.59 -0.57 -23.68
CA GLY A 164 -12.98 -0.04 -22.45
C GLY A 164 -13.67 1.19 -21.87
N LEU A 165 -14.44 1.95 -22.72
CA LEU A 165 -15.18 3.14 -22.28
C LEU A 165 -16.60 2.82 -21.77
N VAL A 166 -17.16 1.66 -22.15
CA VAL A 166 -18.50 1.26 -21.76
C VAL A 166 -18.67 1.00 -20.26
N PRO A 167 -17.70 0.36 -19.52
CA PRO A 167 -17.86 0.15 -18.09
C PRO A 167 -17.89 1.42 -17.26
N MET A 168 -17.13 2.47 -17.66
CA MET A 168 -17.11 3.74 -16.91
C MET A 168 -18.43 4.53 -17.06
N ALA A 169 -19.08 4.47 -18.23
CA ALA A 169 -20.35 5.16 -18.43
C ALA A 169 -21.48 4.53 -17.62
N PHE A 170 -21.53 3.21 -17.54
CA PHE A 170 -22.53 2.48 -16.72
C PHE A 170 -22.29 2.69 -15.21
N ALA A 171 -21.05 2.77 -14.77
CA ALA A 171 -20.72 3.02 -13.37
C ALA A 171 -21.14 4.43 -12.92
N ALA A 172 -20.92 5.44 -13.76
CA ALA A 172 -21.30 6.82 -13.47
C ALA A 172 -22.83 7.01 -13.46
N GLU A 173 -23.55 6.32 -14.33
CA GLU A 173 -25.02 6.37 -14.38
C GLU A 173 -25.65 5.70 -13.14
N SER A 174 -25.07 4.59 -12.68
CA SER A 174 -25.44 3.93 -11.43
C SER A 174 -25.21 4.84 -10.22
N GLN A 175 -24.06 5.46 -10.12
CA GLN A 175 -23.70 6.35 -9.00
C GLN A 175 -24.65 7.56 -8.90
N ALA A 176 -25.00 8.17 -10.04
CA ALA A 176 -25.93 9.29 -10.06
C ALA A 176 -27.35 8.90 -9.62
N GLN A 177 -27.82 7.70 -10.00
CA GLN A 177 -29.11 7.18 -9.58
C GLN A 177 -29.12 6.89 -8.07
N ASP A 178 -28.08 6.28 -7.56
CA ASP A 178 -27.94 5.94 -6.13
C ASP A 178 -27.90 7.21 -5.28
N ALA A 179 -27.17 8.22 -5.69
CA ALA A 179 -27.11 9.51 -5.01
C ALA A 179 -28.47 10.23 -5.00
N ALA A 180 -29.16 10.24 -6.17
CA ALA A 180 -30.49 10.87 -6.28
C ALA A 180 -31.54 10.18 -5.38
N GLU A 181 -31.49 8.85 -5.30
CA GLU A 181 -32.42 8.08 -4.45
C GLU A 181 -32.12 8.32 -2.97
N ALA A 182 -30.86 8.27 -2.54
CA ALA A 182 -30.48 8.55 -1.16
C ALA A 182 -30.93 9.95 -0.72
N LEU A 183 -30.71 10.95 -1.55
CA LEU A 183 -31.19 12.32 -1.31
C LEU A 183 -32.72 12.41 -1.30
N TYR A 184 -33.40 11.63 -2.14
CA TYR A 184 -34.87 11.59 -2.17
C TYR A 184 -35.44 10.98 -0.89
N GLN A 185 -34.88 9.92 -0.38
CA GLN A 185 -35.28 9.30 0.89
C GLN A 185 -35.10 10.26 2.08
N LEU A 186 -34.11 11.11 2.02
CA LEU A 186 -33.88 12.17 3.02
C LEU A 186 -34.83 13.37 2.81
N GLY A 187 -35.62 13.40 1.75
CA GLY A 187 -36.48 14.55 1.39
C GLY A 187 -35.72 15.75 0.83
N LEU A 188 -34.44 15.60 0.52
CA LEU A 188 -33.53 16.68 0.06
C LEU A 188 -33.42 16.80 -1.44
N PHE A 189 -34.00 15.88 -2.21
CA PHE A 189 -34.03 15.89 -3.67
C PHE A 189 -35.39 15.47 -4.19
N GLN A 190 -35.82 16.02 -5.30
CA GLN A 190 -37.11 15.69 -5.91
C GLN A 190 -36.95 15.37 -7.39
N GLY A 191 -37.75 14.40 -7.83
CA GLY A 191 -37.91 14.12 -9.25
C GLY A 191 -38.66 15.23 -10.00
N THR A 192 -38.61 15.18 -11.34
CA THR A 192 -39.33 16.06 -12.26
C THR A 192 -40.75 15.55 -12.54
N GLY A 193 -41.08 14.37 -12.08
CA GLY A 193 -42.35 13.67 -12.22
C GLY A 193 -42.34 12.28 -11.63
N LYS A 194 -43.24 11.42 -12.08
CA LYS A 194 -43.27 10.02 -11.71
C LYS A 194 -43.14 9.10 -12.92
N ASN A 195 -42.49 7.98 -12.74
CA ASN A 195 -42.46 6.89 -13.72
C ASN A 195 -43.80 6.13 -13.75
N ALA A 196 -43.96 5.24 -14.70
CA ALA A 196 -45.20 4.45 -14.86
C ALA A 196 -45.49 3.54 -13.65
N ASP A 197 -44.47 3.14 -12.89
CA ASP A 197 -44.56 2.34 -11.65
C ASP A 197 -44.82 3.19 -10.41
N GLY A 198 -44.92 4.52 -10.55
CA GLY A 198 -45.12 5.47 -9.45
C GLY A 198 -43.84 5.95 -8.78
N SER A 199 -42.69 5.42 -9.12
CA SER A 199 -41.40 5.87 -8.61
C SER A 199 -41.04 7.28 -9.09
N PRO A 200 -40.14 8.02 -8.38
CA PRO A 200 -39.75 9.35 -8.84
C PRO A 200 -38.97 9.28 -10.15
N LYS A 201 -39.25 10.19 -11.07
CA LYS A 201 -38.47 10.38 -12.29
C LYS A 201 -37.43 11.48 -12.06
N PHE A 202 -36.15 11.14 -11.98
CA PHE A 202 -35.11 12.11 -11.63
C PHE A 202 -34.55 12.87 -12.84
N ASP A 203 -34.71 12.37 -14.07
CA ASP A 203 -34.16 12.96 -15.31
C ASP A 203 -32.67 13.29 -15.22
N LEU A 204 -31.86 12.34 -14.74
CA LEU A 204 -30.46 12.52 -14.38
C LEU A 204 -29.54 12.82 -15.55
N ASP A 205 -29.93 12.44 -16.75
CA ASP A 205 -29.24 12.64 -18.02
C ASP A 205 -29.47 14.02 -18.66
N ARG A 206 -30.32 14.86 -18.05
CA ARG A 206 -30.65 16.23 -18.52
C ARG A 206 -29.79 17.26 -17.80
N ALA A 207 -29.31 18.28 -18.57
CA ALA A 207 -28.66 19.42 -17.98
C ALA A 207 -29.66 20.26 -17.17
N PRO A 208 -29.41 20.62 -15.91
CA PRO A 208 -30.28 21.48 -15.12
C PRO A 208 -30.12 22.94 -15.53
N THR A 209 -31.18 23.69 -15.45
CA THR A 209 -31.13 25.16 -15.55
C THR A 209 -30.55 25.71 -14.22
N ARG A 210 -30.08 26.95 -14.24
CA ARG A 210 -29.54 27.64 -13.08
C ARG A 210 -30.62 27.82 -11.98
N ALA A 211 -31.88 28.04 -12.35
CA ALA A 211 -32.98 28.10 -11.40
C ALA A 211 -33.27 26.73 -10.77
N GLU A 212 -33.21 25.67 -11.56
CA GLU A 212 -33.32 24.28 -11.01
C GLU A 212 -32.16 23.92 -10.11
N ALA A 213 -30.94 24.30 -10.48
CA ALA A 213 -29.76 24.02 -9.67
C ALA A 213 -29.81 24.72 -8.31
N VAL A 214 -30.23 25.95 -8.24
CA VAL A 214 -30.43 26.66 -6.97
C VAL A 214 -31.61 26.07 -6.17
N THR A 215 -32.66 25.63 -6.82
CA THR A 215 -33.76 24.90 -6.15
C THR A 215 -33.26 23.60 -5.53
N MET A 216 -32.42 22.85 -6.25
CA MET A 216 -31.79 21.63 -5.72
C MET A 216 -30.90 21.94 -4.51
N LEU A 217 -30.13 23.02 -4.56
CA LEU A 217 -29.28 23.46 -3.45
C LEU A 217 -30.09 23.82 -2.21
N VAL A 218 -31.16 24.61 -2.34
CA VAL A 218 -32.02 25.00 -1.21
C VAL A 218 -32.71 23.79 -0.57
N ARG A 219 -33.10 22.82 -1.38
CA ARG A 219 -33.63 21.54 -0.90
C ARG A 219 -32.56 20.74 -0.18
N LEU A 220 -31.38 20.65 -0.75
CA LEU A 220 -30.21 19.98 -0.12
C LEU A 220 -29.97 20.50 1.29
N LEU A 221 -30.13 21.81 1.51
CA LEU A 221 -29.97 22.44 2.83
C LEU A 221 -31.19 22.28 3.75
N GLY A 222 -32.23 21.55 3.35
CA GLY A 222 -33.48 21.41 4.11
C GLY A 222 -34.26 22.69 4.25
N LYS A 223 -34.00 23.72 3.40
CA LYS A 223 -34.53 25.09 3.56
C LYS A 223 -35.72 25.41 2.64
N GLU A 224 -36.35 24.41 2.05
CA GLU A 224 -37.47 24.62 1.11
C GLU A 224 -38.65 25.29 1.79
N THR A 225 -38.99 24.89 3.01
CA THR A 225 -40.11 25.49 3.76
C THR A 225 -39.84 26.95 4.08
N GLU A 226 -38.63 27.26 4.59
CA GLU A 226 -38.19 28.61 4.89
C GLU A 226 -38.17 29.47 3.62
N ALA A 227 -37.66 28.98 2.53
CA ALA A 227 -37.65 29.68 1.26
C ALA A 227 -39.06 30.06 0.77
N LYS A 228 -40.04 29.18 0.91
CA LYS A 228 -41.42 29.38 0.47
C LYS A 228 -42.28 30.21 1.44
N SER A 229 -41.91 30.31 2.70
CA SER A 229 -42.65 31.01 3.73
C SER A 229 -42.34 32.50 3.84
N SER A 230 -41.31 32.97 3.17
CA SER A 230 -40.85 34.37 3.19
C SER A 230 -41.00 35.05 1.83
N GLU A 231 -41.23 36.36 1.85
CA GLU A 231 -41.07 37.22 0.66
C GLU A 231 -39.62 37.69 0.61
N TRP A 232 -39.04 37.58 -0.57
CA TRP A 232 -37.61 37.88 -0.82
C TRP A 232 -37.49 39.10 -1.76
N ASP A 233 -36.75 40.10 -1.34
CA ASP A 233 -36.39 41.21 -2.19
C ASP A 233 -35.12 40.85 -3.00
N ILE A 234 -35.30 40.61 -4.31
CA ILE A 234 -34.24 40.25 -5.22
C ILE A 234 -34.11 41.27 -6.33
N PRO A 235 -32.87 41.63 -6.73
CA PRO A 235 -32.68 42.63 -7.81
C PRO A 235 -32.95 42.07 -9.20
N PHE A 236 -33.24 40.77 -9.34
CA PHE A 236 -33.30 40.06 -10.59
C PHE A 236 -34.71 40.14 -11.23
N THR A 237 -34.76 40.58 -12.48
CA THR A 237 -36.00 40.74 -13.26
C THR A 237 -36.35 39.52 -14.10
N ASP A 238 -35.46 38.55 -14.25
CA ASP A 238 -35.60 37.41 -15.14
C ASP A 238 -35.77 36.06 -14.39
N VAL A 239 -36.27 36.11 -13.17
CA VAL A 239 -36.59 34.91 -12.37
C VAL A 239 -38.05 34.52 -12.54
N ALA A 240 -38.31 33.29 -12.98
CA ALA A 240 -39.65 32.75 -13.07
C ALA A 240 -40.32 32.65 -11.71
N ASP A 241 -41.65 32.87 -11.63
CA ASP A 241 -42.38 32.95 -10.38
C ASP A 241 -42.18 31.73 -9.48
N TRP A 242 -42.17 30.54 -10.06
CA TRP A 242 -41.93 29.30 -9.32
C TRP A 242 -40.54 29.23 -8.62
N ALA A 243 -39.57 29.93 -9.18
CA ALA A 243 -38.18 29.91 -8.74
C ALA A 243 -37.85 31.05 -7.75
N LYS A 244 -38.69 32.12 -7.70
CA LYS A 244 -38.46 33.30 -6.87
C LYS A 244 -38.18 32.96 -5.39
N PRO A 245 -38.95 32.07 -4.72
CA PRO A 245 -38.66 31.71 -3.35
C PRO A 245 -37.26 31.14 -3.13
N TYR A 246 -36.83 30.24 -4.01
CA TYR A 246 -35.54 29.56 -3.90
C TYR A 246 -34.37 30.49 -4.26
N VAL A 247 -34.53 31.28 -5.33
CA VAL A 247 -33.50 32.25 -5.73
C VAL A 247 -33.35 33.35 -4.68
N GLY A 248 -34.46 33.77 -4.08
CA GLY A 248 -34.47 34.78 -3.01
C GLY A 248 -33.76 34.30 -1.77
N TYR A 249 -34.11 33.14 -1.27
CA TYR A 249 -33.40 32.51 -0.14
C TYR A 249 -31.89 32.37 -0.43
N ALA A 250 -31.54 31.82 -1.59
CA ALA A 250 -30.13 31.56 -1.92
C ALA A 250 -29.33 32.85 -2.14
N TYR A 251 -29.95 33.91 -2.63
CA TYR A 251 -29.33 35.21 -2.78
C TYR A 251 -29.06 35.87 -1.41
N GLU A 252 -30.07 35.94 -0.57
CA GLU A 252 -29.96 36.52 0.76
C GLU A 252 -28.98 35.75 1.65
N SER A 253 -28.96 34.42 1.54
CA SER A 253 -27.98 33.53 2.18
C SER A 253 -26.59 33.54 1.54
N LYS A 254 -26.34 34.39 0.54
CA LYS A 254 -25.03 34.51 -0.18
C LYS A 254 -24.55 33.23 -0.87
N LEU A 255 -25.43 32.28 -1.10
CA LEU A 255 -25.13 31.02 -1.78
C LEU A 255 -24.97 31.23 -3.29
N THR A 256 -25.69 32.20 -3.84
CA THR A 256 -25.63 32.54 -5.27
C THR A 256 -25.62 34.05 -5.51
N ASN A 257 -25.06 34.44 -6.64
CA ASN A 257 -25.16 35.79 -7.17
C ASN A 257 -25.87 35.75 -8.55
N GLY A 258 -26.28 36.88 -9.07
CA GLY A 258 -26.76 36.99 -10.48
C GLY A 258 -25.61 36.79 -11.49
N VAL A 259 -25.97 36.72 -12.76
CA VAL A 259 -25.02 36.82 -13.86
C VAL A 259 -24.72 38.30 -14.18
N SER A 260 -25.55 39.20 -13.68
CA SER A 260 -25.32 40.64 -13.59
C SER A 260 -26.16 41.22 -12.42
N GLU A 261 -26.04 42.52 -12.17
CA GLU A 261 -26.74 43.22 -11.07
C GLU A 261 -28.29 43.00 -11.10
N THR A 262 -28.85 42.88 -12.29
CA THR A 262 -30.33 42.79 -12.49
C THR A 262 -30.80 41.49 -13.14
N ARG A 263 -29.87 40.55 -13.41
CA ARG A 263 -30.20 39.29 -14.07
C ARG A 263 -29.63 38.10 -13.35
N PHE A 264 -30.48 37.12 -13.09
CA PHE A 264 -30.11 35.85 -12.51
C PHE A 264 -29.63 34.82 -13.55
N GLY A 265 -30.18 34.87 -14.77
CA GLY A 265 -29.91 33.88 -15.82
C GLY A 265 -30.62 32.55 -15.58
N GLY A 266 -31.81 32.54 -14.97
CA GLY A 266 -32.49 31.35 -14.48
C GLY A 266 -32.75 30.25 -15.50
N ASN A 267 -32.98 30.60 -16.77
CA ASN A 267 -33.24 29.65 -17.87
C ASN A 267 -31.93 29.13 -18.54
N GLN A 268 -30.77 29.68 -18.20
CA GLN A 268 -29.51 29.16 -18.71
C GLN A 268 -29.15 27.86 -18.01
N THR A 269 -28.52 26.93 -18.74
CA THR A 269 -27.97 25.72 -18.13
C THR A 269 -26.82 26.09 -17.20
N VAL A 270 -26.79 25.47 -16.03
CA VAL A 270 -25.71 25.66 -15.08
C VAL A 270 -24.49 24.80 -15.50
N THR A 271 -23.30 25.33 -15.28
CA THR A 271 -22.05 24.58 -15.48
C THR A 271 -21.58 23.90 -14.20
N ALA A 272 -20.68 22.92 -14.32
CA ALA A 272 -20.07 22.25 -13.17
C ALA A 272 -19.47 23.27 -12.19
N VAL A 273 -18.64 24.19 -12.67
CA VAL A 273 -17.98 25.19 -11.82
C VAL A 273 -18.98 26.09 -11.09
N GLN A 274 -20.11 26.42 -11.70
CA GLN A 274 -21.16 27.21 -11.04
C GLN A 274 -21.86 26.42 -9.94
N TYR A 275 -22.16 25.12 -10.19
CA TYR A 275 -22.79 24.29 -9.17
C TYR A 275 -21.84 24.01 -8.01
N LEU A 276 -20.59 23.70 -8.28
CA LEU A 276 -19.54 23.58 -7.26
C LEU A 276 -19.40 24.86 -6.43
N THR A 277 -19.44 26.03 -7.06
CA THR A 277 -19.42 27.31 -6.33
C THR A 277 -20.60 27.44 -5.35
N PHE A 278 -21.80 26.99 -5.74
CA PHE A 278 -22.97 27.03 -4.86
C PHE A 278 -22.80 26.09 -3.67
N VAL A 279 -22.35 24.86 -3.91
CA VAL A 279 -22.17 23.83 -2.87
C VAL A 279 -21.02 24.20 -1.94
N LEU A 280 -19.90 24.72 -2.45
CA LEU A 280 -18.80 25.17 -1.59
C LEU A 280 -19.23 26.31 -0.66
N ARG A 281 -20.03 27.25 -1.15
CA ARG A 281 -20.60 28.31 -0.29
C ARG A 281 -21.55 27.74 0.76
N ALA A 282 -22.35 26.74 0.38
CA ALA A 282 -23.21 26.03 1.33
C ALA A 282 -22.42 25.26 2.41
N LEU A 283 -21.23 24.81 2.07
CA LEU A 283 -20.25 24.21 3.01
C LEU A 283 -19.44 25.26 3.79
N GLY A 284 -19.75 26.55 3.67
CA GLY A 284 -19.14 27.63 4.46
C GLY A 284 -17.82 28.16 3.91
N TYR A 285 -17.46 27.84 2.66
CA TYR A 285 -16.28 28.40 2.01
C TYR A 285 -16.59 29.71 1.29
N GLU A 286 -15.69 30.67 1.35
CA GLU A 286 -15.85 32.03 0.78
C GLU A 286 -15.17 32.15 -0.58
N SER A 287 -15.95 32.46 -1.63
CA SER A 287 -15.37 32.73 -2.96
C SER A 287 -14.54 34.02 -2.94
N GLY A 288 -13.34 33.95 -3.50
CA GLY A 288 -12.35 35.02 -3.50
C GLY A 288 -11.41 35.02 -2.28
N LYS A 289 -11.68 34.15 -1.28
CA LYS A 289 -10.80 33.92 -0.15
C LYS A 289 -10.30 32.48 -0.14
N ASP A 290 -11.23 31.52 -0.04
CA ASP A 290 -10.91 30.10 0.08
C ASP A 290 -10.79 29.41 -1.29
N PHE A 291 -11.46 29.95 -2.32
CA PHE A 291 -11.42 29.44 -3.68
C PHE A 291 -11.75 30.52 -4.72
N LEU A 292 -11.31 30.31 -5.95
CA LEU A 292 -11.72 31.12 -7.10
C LEU A 292 -13.00 30.54 -7.71
N TRP A 293 -14.04 31.35 -7.89
CA TRP A 293 -15.32 30.90 -8.43
C TRP A 293 -15.22 30.26 -9.83
N ASN A 294 -14.22 30.63 -10.62
CA ASN A 294 -13.96 30.08 -11.96
C ASN A 294 -13.03 28.87 -11.95
N ALA A 295 -12.56 28.45 -10.77
CA ALA A 295 -11.75 27.26 -10.55
C ALA A 295 -12.24 26.49 -9.30
N ALA A 296 -13.55 26.47 -9.04
CA ALA A 296 -14.15 25.85 -7.85
C ALA A 296 -13.85 24.35 -7.73
N TRP A 297 -13.52 23.66 -8.83
CA TRP A 297 -13.09 22.25 -8.81
C TRP A 297 -11.80 22.03 -8.01
N GLU A 298 -10.89 22.99 -7.94
CA GLU A 298 -9.63 22.85 -7.20
C GLU A 298 -9.87 22.64 -5.69
N LEU A 299 -10.74 23.45 -5.09
CA LEU A 299 -11.13 23.25 -3.70
C LEU A 299 -12.03 22.03 -3.53
N SER A 300 -12.96 21.81 -4.47
CA SER A 300 -13.88 20.68 -4.46
C SER A 300 -13.14 19.34 -4.42
N ASP A 301 -12.13 19.14 -5.26
CA ASP A 301 -11.28 17.95 -5.25
C ASP A 301 -10.47 17.84 -3.95
N ARG A 302 -9.91 18.95 -3.50
CA ARG A 302 -9.07 19.01 -2.30
C ARG A 302 -9.81 18.61 -1.02
N ILE A 303 -11.10 18.98 -0.89
CA ILE A 303 -11.92 18.59 0.27
C ILE A 303 -12.63 17.24 0.07
N GLY A 304 -12.45 16.58 -1.07
CA GLY A 304 -13.08 15.31 -1.41
C GLY A 304 -14.58 15.43 -1.71
N LEU A 305 -15.06 16.58 -2.10
CA LEU A 305 -16.41 16.75 -2.67
C LEU A 305 -16.50 16.17 -4.08
N THR A 306 -15.39 16.26 -4.82
CA THR A 306 -15.16 15.66 -6.15
C THR A 306 -13.77 14.99 -6.18
N ASP A 307 -13.43 14.26 -7.26
CA ASP A 307 -12.22 13.47 -7.42
C ASP A 307 -11.51 13.70 -8.77
N GLY A 308 -11.46 14.94 -9.24
CA GLY A 308 -10.76 15.33 -10.45
C GLY A 308 -11.58 15.23 -11.74
N GLN A 309 -12.86 14.82 -11.66
CA GLN A 309 -13.71 14.68 -12.84
C GLN A 309 -14.15 16.02 -13.45
N TYR A 310 -13.99 17.16 -12.76
CA TYR A 310 -14.33 18.48 -13.26
C TYR A 310 -13.10 19.38 -13.43
N GLY A 311 -13.15 20.26 -14.43
CA GLY A 311 -12.05 21.19 -14.72
C GLY A 311 -12.46 22.26 -15.74
N ALA A 312 -11.51 23.09 -16.15
CA ALA A 312 -11.74 24.18 -17.09
C ALA A 312 -12.31 23.74 -18.47
N GLN A 313 -12.12 22.47 -18.83
CA GLN A 313 -12.58 21.89 -20.09
C GLN A 313 -13.92 21.15 -19.96
N THR A 314 -14.53 21.14 -18.77
CA THR A 314 -15.80 20.47 -18.55
C THR A 314 -16.93 21.20 -19.26
N THR A 315 -17.49 20.63 -20.30
CA THR A 315 -18.56 21.20 -21.11
C THR A 315 -19.95 20.61 -20.84
N ARG A 316 -19.99 19.44 -20.16
CA ARG A 316 -21.23 18.73 -19.83
C ARG A 316 -21.41 18.71 -18.34
N PHE A 317 -22.61 19.09 -17.89
CA PHE A 317 -23.01 18.96 -16.48
C PHE A 317 -24.50 18.61 -16.42
N LEU A 318 -24.82 17.55 -15.73
CA LEU A 318 -26.16 16.96 -15.72
C LEU A 318 -26.77 17.01 -14.32
N ARG A 319 -28.07 16.72 -14.23
CA ARG A 319 -28.75 16.56 -12.94
C ARG A 319 -28.17 15.41 -12.13
N GLY A 320 -27.66 14.35 -12.79
CA GLY A 320 -26.94 13.28 -12.15
C GLY A 320 -25.66 13.75 -11.46
N ASP A 321 -24.88 14.58 -12.14
CA ASP A 321 -23.67 15.20 -11.54
C ASP A 321 -24.03 16.03 -10.31
N ALA A 322 -25.09 16.84 -10.43
CA ALA A 322 -25.58 17.64 -9.30
C ALA A 322 -26.05 16.77 -8.12
N ALA A 323 -26.69 15.62 -8.38
CA ALA A 323 -27.11 14.70 -7.33
C ALA A 323 -25.89 14.07 -6.61
N VAL A 324 -24.88 13.62 -7.36
CA VAL A 324 -23.66 13.06 -6.78
C VAL A 324 -22.94 14.09 -5.91
N ILE A 325 -22.72 15.31 -6.44
CA ILE A 325 -22.06 16.38 -5.68
C ILE A 325 -22.86 16.73 -4.41
N SER A 326 -24.19 16.82 -4.54
CA SER A 326 -25.06 17.10 -3.38
C SER A 326 -25.01 16.02 -2.32
N TYR A 327 -24.99 14.77 -2.74
CA TYR A 327 -24.87 13.64 -1.84
C TYR A 327 -23.51 13.62 -1.15
N ASN A 328 -22.42 13.84 -1.87
CA ASN A 328 -21.08 13.94 -1.29
C ASN A 328 -21.01 15.10 -0.28
N ALA A 329 -21.64 16.23 -0.58
CA ALA A 329 -21.66 17.37 0.34
C ALA A 329 -22.29 17.05 1.70
N LEU A 330 -23.34 16.21 1.74
CA LEU A 330 -23.96 15.79 2.99
C LEU A 330 -22.98 15.09 3.96
N LEU A 331 -21.97 14.49 3.40
CA LEU A 331 -21.04 13.63 4.10
C LEU A 331 -19.77 14.34 4.57
N LEU A 332 -19.64 15.61 4.18
CA LEU A 332 -18.54 16.47 4.58
C LEU A 332 -18.96 17.30 5.81
N CYS A 333 -17.98 17.58 6.66
CA CYS A 333 -18.11 18.61 7.67
C CYS A 333 -17.94 19.98 6.98
N PRO A 334 -18.90 20.92 7.14
CA PRO A 334 -18.72 22.27 6.66
C PRO A 334 -17.47 22.92 7.25
N ASN A 335 -16.92 23.89 6.55
CA ASN A 335 -15.68 24.57 6.91
C ASN A 335 -15.68 25.04 8.38
N GLY A 336 -14.69 24.58 9.14
CA GLY A 336 -14.57 24.89 10.56
C GLY A 336 -15.58 24.18 11.50
N GLN A 337 -16.34 23.21 10.99
CA GLN A 337 -17.29 22.41 11.77
C GLN A 337 -16.76 20.98 11.95
N SER A 338 -17.17 20.33 13.03
CA SER A 338 -16.85 18.92 13.31
C SER A 338 -18.01 17.95 13.10
N VAL A 339 -19.15 18.48 12.58
CA VAL A 339 -20.41 17.75 12.38
C VAL A 339 -20.74 17.81 10.89
N THR A 340 -21.16 16.70 10.30
CA THR A 340 -21.47 16.63 8.88
C THR A 340 -22.63 17.53 8.49
N LEU A 341 -22.69 17.92 7.22
CA LEU A 341 -23.81 18.71 6.71
C LEU A 341 -25.15 17.95 6.89
N GLN A 342 -25.16 16.62 6.72
CA GLN A 342 -26.37 15.81 6.96
C GLN A 342 -26.83 15.91 8.40
N GLU A 343 -25.94 15.74 9.36
CA GLU A 343 -26.31 15.82 10.78
C GLU A 343 -26.84 17.21 11.16
N GLN A 344 -26.25 18.28 10.60
CA GLN A 344 -26.75 19.64 10.80
C GLN A 344 -28.15 19.83 10.24
N ILE A 345 -28.51 19.19 9.14
CA ILE A 345 -29.79 19.35 8.46
C ILE A 345 -30.87 18.45 9.07
N THR A 346 -30.52 17.19 9.33
CA THR A 346 -31.50 16.15 9.72
C THR A 346 -31.52 15.87 11.23
N GLY A 347 -30.50 16.33 11.97
CA GLY A 347 -30.28 15.98 13.37
C GLY A 347 -29.87 14.54 13.60
N THR A 348 -29.55 13.84 12.51
CA THR A 348 -29.08 12.44 12.55
C THR A 348 -27.74 12.32 11.86
N GLU A 349 -26.77 11.76 12.53
CA GLU A 349 -25.54 11.35 11.88
C GLU A 349 -25.86 10.45 10.70
N PRO A 350 -25.13 10.57 9.57
CA PRO A 350 -25.17 9.55 8.55
C PRO A 350 -24.93 8.19 9.21
N ALA A 351 -25.68 7.16 8.85
CA ALA A 351 -25.40 5.78 9.25
C ALA A 351 -24.09 5.34 8.57
N ARG A 352 -22.98 5.92 8.98
CA ARG A 352 -21.67 5.72 8.39
C ARG A 352 -20.62 5.52 9.45
N LEU A 353 -19.62 4.74 9.09
CA LEU A 353 -18.37 4.72 9.80
C LEU A 353 -17.80 6.14 9.84
N ASN A 354 -17.50 6.63 11.04
CA ASN A 354 -16.76 7.85 11.24
C ASN A 354 -15.51 7.57 12.08
N PHE A 355 -14.57 8.49 12.04
CA PHE A 355 -13.29 8.34 12.74
C PHE A 355 -13.48 8.11 14.24
N THR A 356 -14.36 8.83 14.89
CA THR A 356 -14.60 8.72 16.34
C THR A 356 -15.15 7.36 16.73
N SER A 357 -16.13 6.84 15.96
CA SER A 357 -16.71 5.52 16.23
C SER A 357 -15.69 4.40 16.00
N LEU A 358 -14.87 4.49 14.96
CA LEU A 358 -13.79 3.53 14.70
C LEU A 358 -12.73 3.56 15.79
N LEU A 359 -12.36 4.76 16.25
CA LEU A 359 -11.38 4.93 17.32
C LEU A 359 -11.87 4.29 18.63
N GLN A 360 -13.16 4.43 18.95
CA GLN A 360 -13.79 3.78 20.10
C GLN A 360 -13.83 2.26 19.95
N GLN A 361 -14.19 1.74 18.78
CA GLN A 361 -14.19 0.30 18.49
C GLN A 361 -12.77 -0.28 18.60
N ALA A 362 -11.78 0.38 17.99
CA ALA A 362 -10.38 -0.02 18.07
C ALA A 362 -9.89 -0.01 19.53
N SER A 363 -10.20 1.03 20.31
CA SER A 363 -9.83 1.11 21.72
C SER A 363 -10.42 -0.05 22.55
N GLN A 364 -11.66 -0.46 22.26
CA GLN A 364 -12.28 -1.62 22.93
C GLN A 364 -11.57 -2.93 22.55
N VAL A 365 -11.28 -3.13 21.27
CA VAL A 365 -10.54 -4.30 20.79
C VAL A 365 -9.14 -4.34 21.40
N HIS A 366 -8.41 -3.23 21.39
CA HIS A 366 -7.07 -3.15 21.98
C HIS A 366 -7.07 -3.42 23.49
N LYS A 367 -8.12 -2.96 24.18
CA LYS A 367 -8.31 -3.25 25.61
C LYS A 367 -8.44 -4.76 25.86
N GLU A 368 -9.33 -5.43 25.14
CA GLU A 368 -9.54 -6.87 25.25
C GLU A 368 -8.27 -7.68 24.92
N GLN A 369 -7.52 -7.21 23.92
CA GLN A 369 -6.25 -7.83 23.53
C GLN A 369 -5.17 -7.68 24.61
N ASN A 370 -5.08 -6.52 25.28
CA ASN A 370 -3.99 -6.22 26.20
C ASN A 370 -4.28 -6.56 27.65
N GLU A 371 -5.53 -6.63 28.08
CA GLU A 371 -5.86 -6.95 29.47
C GLU A 371 -5.51 -8.41 29.84
N GLY A 372 -5.01 -8.59 31.06
CA GLY A 372 -4.71 -9.90 31.61
C GLY A 372 -3.25 -10.33 31.46
N SER A 373 -3.00 -11.62 31.58
CA SER A 373 -1.66 -12.23 31.50
C SER A 373 -1.69 -13.47 30.62
N LEU A 374 -0.57 -13.79 30.03
CA LEU A 374 -0.33 -15.00 29.26
C LEU A 374 0.75 -15.84 29.94
N SER A 375 0.73 -17.16 29.71
CA SER A 375 1.80 -18.08 30.07
C SER A 375 2.04 -19.04 28.91
N LEU A 376 3.28 -19.33 28.63
CA LEU A 376 3.64 -20.42 27.71
C LEU A 376 3.38 -21.78 28.38
N PRO A 377 2.82 -22.76 27.66
CA PRO A 377 2.74 -24.13 28.08
C PRO A 377 4.13 -24.66 28.49
N LYS A 378 4.19 -25.39 29.58
CA LYS A 378 5.48 -25.85 30.17
C LYS A 378 6.25 -26.77 29.24
N GLU A 379 5.54 -27.53 28.40
CA GLU A 379 6.10 -28.41 27.39
C GLU A 379 6.96 -27.67 26.35
N TYR A 380 6.77 -26.39 26.15
CA TYR A 380 7.54 -25.59 25.19
C TYR A 380 8.89 -25.09 25.73
N TRP A 381 9.08 -25.12 27.05
CA TRP A 381 10.28 -24.60 27.68
C TRP A 381 10.83 -25.55 28.76
N GLN A 382 10.67 -26.85 28.54
CA GLN A 382 11.23 -27.86 29.44
C GLN A 382 12.76 -27.87 29.39
N GLU A 383 13.37 -28.08 30.57
CA GLU A 383 14.82 -28.30 30.67
C GLU A 383 15.23 -29.56 29.93
N ASP A 384 16.33 -29.50 29.21
CA ASP A 384 16.90 -30.63 28.49
C ASP A 384 18.41 -30.74 28.76
N PRO A 385 18.81 -31.49 29.77
CA PRO A 385 20.21 -31.72 30.04
C PRO A 385 20.98 -32.40 28.90
N ALA A 386 20.32 -33.17 28.06
CA ALA A 386 20.94 -33.84 26.92
C ALA A 386 21.38 -32.83 25.81
N SER A 387 20.83 -31.66 25.77
CA SER A 387 21.19 -30.64 24.80
C SER A 387 22.47 -29.84 25.15
N VAL A 388 23.03 -30.03 26.31
CA VAL A 388 24.12 -29.18 26.86
C VAL A 388 25.40 -29.29 26.07
N ASP A 389 25.82 -30.50 25.72
CA ASP A 389 27.09 -30.78 25.07
C ASP A 389 26.95 -31.33 23.65
N LEU A 390 25.85 -31.02 22.99
CA LEU A 390 25.59 -31.47 21.61
C LEU A 390 26.58 -30.88 20.58
N LEU A 391 27.19 -29.75 20.90
CA LEU A 391 28.12 -29.05 20.00
C LEU A 391 29.45 -28.83 20.73
N THR A 392 30.55 -29.16 20.09
CA THR A 392 31.91 -28.80 20.53
C THR A 392 32.18 -27.30 20.29
N GLN A 393 33.19 -26.75 20.95
CA GLN A 393 33.58 -25.33 20.73
C GLN A 393 34.06 -25.06 19.33
N ASP A 394 34.71 -26.02 18.65
CA ASP A 394 35.14 -25.88 17.27
C ASP A 394 33.95 -25.90 16.30
N GLU A 395 32.91 -26.71 16.51
CA GLU A 395 31.68 -26.68 15.72
C GLU A 395 30.94 -25.39 15.91
N ILE A 396 30.81 -24.87 17.14
CA ILE A 396 30.21 -23.55 17.41
C ILE A 396 30.96 -22.45 16.65
N LYS A 397 32.30 -22.43 16.74
CA LYS A 397 33.12 -21.47 16.01
C LYS A 397 32.91 -21.59 14.50
N THR A 398 32.78 -22.79 13.99
CA THR A 398 32.59 -23.08 12.58
C THR A 398 31.23 -22.56 12.12
N LEU A 399 30.16 -22.83 12.85
CA LEU A 399 28.80 -22.32 12.56
C LEU A 399 28.72 -20.79 12.55
N LEU A 400 29.53 -20.11 13.37
CA LEU A 400 29.58 -18.66 13.44
C LEU A 400 30.54 -18.03 12.38
N THR A 401 31.27 -18.86 11.63
CA THR A 401 32.19 -18.38 10.60
C THR A 401 31.48 -18.36 9.24
N PRO A 402 31.27 -17.17 8.63
CA PRO A 402 30.57 -17.09 7.37
C PRO A 402 31.33 -17.77 6.23
N ALA A 403 30.68 -18.68 5.50
CA ALA A 403 31.15 -19.09 4.16
C ALA A 403 30.56 -18.14 3.12
N TYR A 404 31.38 -17.75 2.17
CA TYR A 404 31.01 -16.72 1.19
C TYR A 404 30.30 -17.27 -0.04
N HIS A 405 30.23 -18.60 -0.20
CA HIS A 405 29.58 -19.19 -1.38
C HIS A 405 28.89 -20.52 -1.02
N LEU A 406 27.77 -20.75 -1.61
CA LEU A 406 27.15 -22.06 -1.71
C LEU A 406 28.05 -22.99 -2.53
N MET A 407 28.36 -24.15 -1.99
CA MET A 407 29.18 -25.14 -2.73
C MET A 407 28.38 -25.72 -3.89
N PRO A 408 28.90 -25.69 -5.12
CA PRO A 408 28.17 -26.16 -6.29
C PRO A 408 27.86 -27.66 -6.26
N VAL A 409 28.75 -28.46 -5.67
CA VAL A 409 28.59 -29.92 -5.49
C VAL A 409 29.19 -30.36 -4.17
N LEU A 410 28.44 -31.20 -3.44
CA LEU A 410 28.87 -31.84 -2.19
C LEU A 410 28.92 -33.35 -2.36
N SER A 411 29.89 -34.01 -1.71
CA SER A 411 29.80 -35.45 -1.52
C SER A 411 28.67 -35.79 -0.56
N GLU A 412 28.10 -36.97 -0.69
CA GLU A 412 27.09 -37.50 0.25
C GLU A 412 27.56 -37.43 1.70
N ALA A 413 28.81 -37.76 1.96
CA ALA A 413 29.38 -37.70 3.32
C ALA A 413 29.45 -36.28 3.87
N ALA A 414 29.81 -35.30 3.06
CA ALA A 414 29.85 -33.88 3.46
C ALA A 414 28.45 -33.31 3.71
N ALA A 415 27.48 -33.67 2.87
CA ALA A 415 26.09 -33.28 3.07
C ALA A 415 25.50 -33.89 4.34
N LYS A 416 25.76 -35.18 4.62
CA LYS A 416 25.33 -35.86 5.88
C LYS A 416 25.96 -35.21 7.10
N ALA A 417 27.21 -34.77 7.04
CA ALA A 417 27.87 -34.09 8.16
C ALA A 417 27.21 -32.71 8.43
N ASP A 418 26.79 -31.98 7.40
CA ASP A 418 26.05 -30.73 7.57
C ASP A 418 24.62 -30.97 8.13
N VAL A 419 23.97 -32.08 7.76
CA VAL A 419 22.66 -32.47 8.35
C VAL A 419 22.81 -32.70 9.84
N ASP A 420 23.74 -33.57 10.25
CA ASP A 420 23.99 -33.88 11.69
C ASP A 420 24.28 -32.59 12.48
N LEU A 421 25.16 -31.73 11.97
CA LEU A 421 25.53 -30.47 12.62
C LEU A 421 24.33 -29.50 12.74
N LEU A 422 23.51 -29.36 11.69
CA LEU A 422 22.33 -28.52 11.71
C LEU A 422 21.31 -28.98 12.76
N PHE A 423 20.96 -30.26 12.78
CA PHE A 423 19.93 -30.76 13.68
C PHE A 423 20.42 -30.76 15.14
N ARG A 424 21.69 -31.00 15.40
CA ARG A 424 22.27 -30.80 16.75
C ARG A 424 22.27 -29.30 17.13
N ALA A 425 22.53 -28.39 16.22
CA ALA A 425 22.47 -26.94 16.49
C ALA A 425 21.03 -26.49 16.79
N LEU A 426 20.06 -26.98 16.05
CA LEU A 426 18.62 -26.70 16.30
C LEU A 426 18.19 -27.24 17.66
N HIS A 427 18.53 -28.49 17.97
CA HIS A 427 18.22 -29.10 19.27
C HIS A 427 18.90 -28.36 20.43
N SER A 428 20.12 -27.88 20.24
CA SER A 428 20.87 -27.16 21.28
C SER A 428 20.32 -25.74 21.54
N ALA A 429 19.97 -24.97 20.49
CA ALA A 429 19.82 -23.53 20.62
C ALA A 429 18.49 -22.94 20.15
N TYR A 430 17.71 -23.66 19.35
CA TYR A 430 16.47 -23.10 18.81
C TYR A 430 15.40 -22.98 19.89
N GLY A 431 14.89 -21.76 20.15
CA GLY A 431 13.94 -21.47 21.22
C GLY A 431 12.59 -22.17 21.06
N ALA A 432 12.14 -22.38 19.81
CA ALA A 432 10.87 -23.04 19.50
C ALA A 432 11.00 -24.54 19.20
N TYR A 433 12.15 -25.18 19.51
CA TYR A 433 12.37 -26.58 19.20
C TYR A 433 11.26 -27.48 19.75
N TYR A 434 10.92 -27.34 21.05
CA TYR A 434 9.84 -28.11 21.67
C TYR A 434 8.43 -27.65 21.30
N TYR A 435 8.28 -26.38 20.91
CA TYR A 435 7.01 -25.86 20.39
C TYR A 435 6.58 -26.57 19.10
N PHE A 436 7.52 -26.81 18.19
CA PHE A 436 7.25 -27.56 16.96
C PHE A 436 7.33 -29.08 17.16
N GLY A 437 7.95 -29.54 18.25
CA GLY A 437 8.03 -30.93 18.65
C GLY A 437 9.31 -31.63 18.14
N GLN A 438 10.01 -32.29 19.05
CA GLN A 438 11.24 -33.04 18.73
C GLN A 438 11.02 -34.06 17.63
N ASP A 439 9.96 -34.89 17.70
CA ASP A 439 9.67 -35.92 16.70
C ASP A 439 9.55 -35.36 15.26
N ALA A 440 9.11 -34.10 15.12
CA ALA A 440 9.03 -33.45 13.81
C ALA A 440 10.43 -33.12 13.25
N PHE A 441 11.36 -32.71 14.11
CA PHE A 441 12.75 -32.48 13.73
C PHE A 441 13.46 -33.79 13.40
N ASP A 442 13.30 -34.83 14.25
CA ASP A 442 13.85 -36.15 14.01
C ASP A 442 13.35 -36.75 12.68
N THR A 443 12.07 -36.57 12.39
CA THR A 443 11.46 -36.96 11.09
C THR A 443 12.09 -36.20 9.92
N ALA A 444 12.27 -34.89 10.05
CA ALA A 444 12.85 -34.06 9.01
C ALA A 444 14.32 -34.44 8.73
N GLU A 445 15.09 -34.71 9.77
CA GLU A 445 16.45 -35.21 9.67
C GLU A 445 16.51 -36.52 8.86
N GLN A 446 15.68 -37.50 9.24
CA GLN A 446 15.63 -38.79 8.55
C GLN A 446 15.18 -38.67 7.10
N GLN A 447 14.27 -37.76 6.79
CA GLN A 447 13.86 -37.47 5.40
C GLN A 447 15.04 -36.97 4.55
N VAL A 448 15.88 -36.07 5.08
CA VAL A 448 17.05 -35.56 4.37
C VAL A 448 18.11 -36.65 4.22
N LEU A 449 18.40 -37.41 5.29
CA LEU A 449 19.37 -38.52 5.29
C LEU A 449 18.96 -39.59 4.26
N THR A 450 17.70 -40.02 4.29
CA THR A 450 17.15 -40.99 3.31
C THR A 450 17.23 -40.45 1.88
N TRP A 451 16.94 -39.15 1.69
CA TRP A 451 17.07 -38.52 0.37
C TRP A 451 18.53 -38.50 -0.15
N LEU A 452 19.51 -38.41 0.77
CA LEU A 452 20.94 -38.44 0.41
C LEU A 452 21.47 -39.85 0.07
N GLU A 453 20.84 -40.89 0.59
CA GLU A 453 21.33 -42.28 0.46
C GLU A 453 21.61 -42.68 -1.01
N GLY A 454 22.81 -43.17 -1.25
CA GLY A 454 23.24 -43.71 -2.56
C GLY A 454 23.43 -42.68 -3.67
N LYS A 455 23.34 -41.37 -3.36
CA LYS A 455 23.56 -40.33 -4.38
C LYS A 455 25.01 -40.06 -4.73
N GLY A 456 25.93 -40.46 -3.87
CA GLY A 456 27.36 -40.20 -4.03
C GLY A 456 27.71 -38.69 -3.95
N SER A 457 27.01 -37.86 -4.71
CA SER A 457 27.12 -36.39 -4.62
C SER A 457 25.79 -35.69 -4.96
N VAL A 458 25.59 -34.48 -4.45
CA VAL A 458 24.43 -33.64 -4.70
C VAL A 458 24.86 -32.20 -5.01
N THR A 459 24.03 -31.42 -5.72
CA THR A 459 24.27 -29.99 -5.83
C THR A 459 23.90 -29.28 -4.55
N GLY A 460 24.59 -28.17 -4.22
CA GLY A 460 24.25 -27.33 -3.07
C GLY A 460 22.82 -26.79 -3.13
N GLU A 461 22.33 -26.44 -4.34
CA GLU A 461 20.94 -26.01 -4.53
C GLU A 461 19.94 -27.11 -4.15
N ALA A 462 20.08 -28.33 -4.71
CA ALA A 462 19.17 -29.44 -4.43
C ALA A 462 19.22 -29.86 -2.96
N PHE A 463 20.39 -29.77 -2.33
CA PHE A 463 20.56 -30.03 -0.91
C PHE A 463 19.83 -28.97 -0.06
N GLY A 464 20.02 -27.67 -0.39
CA GLY A 464 19.32 -26.57 0.28
C GLY A 464 17.82 -26.64 0.13
N GLU A 465 17.31 -26.92 -1.09
CA GLU A 465 15.88 -27.11 -1.33
C GLU A 465 15.30 -28.29 -0.51
N GLN A 466 16.04 -29.41 -0.43
CA GLN A 466 15.58 -30.56 0.37
C GLN A 466 15.55 -30.23 1.87
N LEU A 467 16.57 -29.56 2.41
CA LEU A 467 16.57 -29.10 3.81
C LEU A 467 15.37 -28.16 4.07
N SER A 468 15.20 -27.14 3.24
CA SER A 468 14.08 -26.17 3.36
C SER A 468 12.72 -26.88 3.28
N LYS A 469 12.57 -27.84 2.40
CA LYS A 469 11.35 -28.65 2.25
C LYS A 469 11.08 -29.51 3.49
N SER A 470 12.06 -30.21 4.01
CA SER A 470 11.90 -31.11 5.17
C SER A 470 11.59 -30.33 6.44
N LEU A 471 12.08 -29.08 6.56
CA LEU A 471 11.80 -28.17 7.67
C LEU A 471 10.60 -27.24 7.45
N SER A 472 9.80 -27.46 6.42
CA SER A 472 8.65 -26.59 6.06
C SER A 472 7.51 -26.59 7.08
N PHE A 473 7.51 -27.51 8.05
CA PHE A 473 6.57 -27.52 9.17
C PHE A 473 6.85 -26.40 10.18
N VAL A 474 8.07 -25.84 10.19
CA VAL A 474 8.45 -24.74 11.08
C VAL A 474 7.82 -23.44 10.59
N ARG A 475 6.76 -23.01 11.28
CA ARG A 475 6.04 -21.75 11.00
C ARG A 475 6.55 -20.64 11.91
N ASP A 476 7.80 -20.26 11.70
CA ASP A 476 8.50 -19.17 12.37
C ASP A 476 9.20 -18.33 11.31
N ALA A 477 8.83 -17.08 11.19
CA ALA A 477 9.31 -16.20 10.14
C ALA A 477 10.75 -15.71 10.37
N HIS A 478 11.32 -15.88 11.57
CA HIS A 478 12.75 -15.72 11.83
C HIS A 478 13.55 -16.99 11.53
N PHE A 479 12.86 -18.11 11.23
CA PHE A 479 13.50 -19.38 10.89
C PHE A 479 13.64 -19.53 9.39
N SER A 480 14.83 -19.81 8.90
CA SER A 480 15.02 -20.22 7.51
C SER A 480 16.24 -21.09 7.34
N VAL A 481 16.17 -22.06 6.44
CA VAL A 481 17.32 -22.84 5.98
C VAL A 481 17.30 -22.81 4.46
N TYR A 482 18.31 -22.20 3.85
CA TYR A 482 18.33 -21.95 2.40
C TYR A 482 17.12 -21.13 1.90
N GLY A 483 16.54 -20.27 2.74
CA GLY A 483 15.30 -19.56 2.52
C GLY A 483 14.08 -20.34 3.02
N TYR A 484 12.89 -19.89 2.63
CA TYR A 484 11.63 -20.52 2.99
C TYR A 484 11.12 -21.43 1.89
N TYR A 485 10.83 -22.67 2.20
CA TYR A 485 10.21 -23.57 1.23
C TYR A 485 8.81 -23.06 0.88
N ASN A 486 8.65 -22.70 -0.40
CA ASN A 486 7.41 -22.19 -0.96
C ASN A 486 6.78 -21.06 -0.12
N GLU A 487 7.56 -20.02 0.19
CA GLU A 487 7.12 -18.87 1.01
C GLU A 487 5.75 -18.34 0.57
N ARG A 488 5.51 -18.25 -0.74
CA ARG A 488 4.24 -17.76 -1.30
C ARG A 488 3.02 -18.58 -0.90
N ALA A 489 3.18 -19.87 -0.58
CA ALA A 489 2.10 -20.75 -0.14
C ALA A 489 1.79 -20.62 1.37
N ILE A 490 2.65 -19.94 2.13
CA ILE A 490 2.49 -19.83 3.58
C ILE A 490 2.26 -18.40 4.05
N ARG A 491 2.73 -17.40 3.29
CA ARG A 491 2.57 -15.99 3.61
C ARG A 491 1.18 -15.51 3.22
N TYR A 492 0.46 -14.93 4.17
CA TYR A 492 -0.83 -14.32 3.95
C TYR A 492 -0.69 -12.96 3.28
N GLU A 493 -1.56 -12.71 2.32
CA GLU A 493 -1.71 -11.46 1.61
C GLU A 493 -3.14 -10.94 1.75
N TYR A 494 -3.26 -9.65 1.72
CA TYR A 494 -4.52 -8.95 1.76
C TYR A 494 -5.00 -8.68 0.33
N PHE A 495 -6.25 -9.05 0.04
CA PHE A 495 -6.93 -8.73 -1.21
C PHE A 495 -8.14 -7.88 -0.88
N TYR A 496 -8.19 -6.70 -1.44
CA TYR A 496 -9.30 -5.76 -1.28
C TYR A 496 -10.06 -5.58 -2.59
N CYS A 497 -11.22 -4.94 -2.53
CA CYS A 497 -12.12 -4.78 -3.67
C CYS A 497 -12.44 -3.31 -3.89
N GLU A 498 -12.12 -2.79 -5.06
CA GLU A 498 -12.59 -1.47 -5.48
C GLU A 498 -14.07 -1.49 -5.89
N GLY A 499 -14.78 -0.40 -5.63
CA GLY A 499 -16.17 -0.20 -6.04
C GLY A 499 -17.21 -1.01 -5.29
N GLN A 500 -16.83 -1.67 -4.19
CA GLN A 500 -17.73 -2.41 -3.32
C GLN A 500 -17.76 -1.80 -1.92
N SER A 501 -18.37 -0.64 -1.79
CA SER A 501 -18.49 0.06 -0.51
C SER A 501 -19.89 -0.14 0.07
N TYR A 502 -19.94 -0.54 1.35
CA TYR A 502 -21.16 -0.80 2.08
C TYR A 502 -21.25 0.10 3.30
N GLN A 503 -22.49 0.35 3.73
CA GLN A 503 -22.83 0.98 5.01
C GLN A 503 -23.35 -0.08 5.95
N LEU A 504 -23.38 0.20 7.26
CA LEU A 504 -23.94 -0.68 8.29
C LEU A 504 -25.13 0.02 8.95
N ASP A 505 -26.25 -0.69 9.04
CA ASP A 505 -27.46 -0.24 9.74
C ASP A 505 -27.89 -1.35 10.69
N GLY A 506 -27.67 -1.12 12.00
CA GLY A 506 -27.73 -2.22 12.97
C GLY A 506 -26.70 -3.29 12.71
N GLU A 507 -27.14 -4.49 12.31
CA GLU A 507 -26.28 -5.63 11.94
C GLU A 507 -26.27 -5.89 10.41
N VAL A 508 -26.97 -5.04 9.62
CA VAL A 508 -27.17 -5.26 8.19
C VAL A 508 -26.25 -4.36 7.38
N TYR A 509 -25.34 -4.97 6.62
CA TYR A 509 -24.56 -4.26 5.61
C TYR A 509 -25.41 -4.01 4.37
N TYR A 510 -25.38 -2.80 3.85
CA TYR A 510 -26.15 -2.44 2.67
C TYR A 510 -25.43 -1.45 1.77
N LYS A 511 -25.84 -1.41 0.51
CA LYS A 511 -25.46 -0.36 -0.44
C LYS A 511 -26.65 0.00 -1.31
N TYR A 512 -26.65 1.20 -1.86
CA TYR A 512 -27.59 1.59 -2.88
C TYR A 512 -27.07 1.22 -4.28
N VAL A 513 -27.93 0.60 -5.09
CA VAL A 513 -27.63 0.30 -6.50
C VAL A 513 -28.91 0.52 -7.30
N GLY A 514 -28.85 1.42 -8.29
CA GLY A 514 -30.02 1.76 -9.11
C GLY A 514 -31.19 2.29 -8.30
N GLY A 515 -30.90 3.05 -7.22
CA GLY A 515 -31.91 3.64 -6.33
C GLY A 515 -32.58 2.68 -5.38
N LYS A 516 -32.17 1.41 -5.32
CA LYS A 516 -32.67 0.41 -4.39
C LYS A 516 -31.64 0.13 -3.30
N ARG A 517 -32.08 0.05 -2.06
CA ARG A 517 -31.24 -0.44 -0.96
C ARG A 517 -31.10 -1.95 -1.09
N TRP A 518 -29.86 -2.39 -1.41
CA TRP A 518 -29.49 -3.79 -1.46
C TRP A 518 -28.75 -4.18 -0.19
N GLU A 519 -29.25 -5.18 0.48
CA GLU A 519 -28.68 -5.69 1.72
C GLU A 519 -27.76 -6.87 1.42
N PHE A 520 -26.66 -6.94 2.12
CA PHE A 520 -25.73 -8.05 2.04
C PHE A 520 -26.39 -9.33 2.58
N ASP A 521 -26.28 -10.42 1.81
CA ASP A 521 -26.74 -11.74 2.22
C ASP A 521 -25.55 -12.65 2.55
N SER A 522 -24.67 -12.87 1.58
CA SER A 522 -23.55 -13.80 1.75
C SER A 522 -22.46 -13.61 0.71
N PHE A 523 -21.28 -14.14 1.03
CA PHE A 523 -20.19 -14.33 0.07
C PHE A 523 -20.17 -15.79 -0.39
N SER A 524 -19.68 -16.04 -1.62
CA SER A 524 -19.46 -17.41 -2.11
C SER A 524 -18.26 -18.10 -1.45
N ASP A 525 -17.33 -17.35 -0.84
CA ASP A 525 -16.20 -17.86 -0.07
C ASP A 525 -16.33 -17.36 1.38
N ALA A 526 -16.43 -18.31 2.34
CA ALA A 526 -16.61 -17.99 3.75
C ALA A 526 -15.41 -17.28 4.41
N ARG A 527 -14.25 -17.24 3.75
CA ARG A 527 -13.07 -16.51 4.22
C ARG A 527 -13.16 -15.01 3.97
N VAL A 528 -14.03 -14.59 3.06
CA VAL A 528 -14.27 -13.17 2.79
C VAL A 528 -15.03 -12.56 3.96
N ARG A 529 -14.53 -11.43 4.44
CA ARG A 529 -15.15 -10.69 5.55
C ARG A 529 -15.51 -9.29 5.10
N MET A 530 -16.58 -8.75 5.65
CA MET A 530 -16.94 -7.34 5.52
C MET A 530 -16.21 -6.57 6.63
N LEU A 531 -15.24 -5.73 6.27
CA LEU A 531 -14.37 -5.05 7.24
C LEU A 531 -14.36 -3.54 7.03
N PRO A 532 -14.12 -2.76 8.11
CA PRO A 532 -13.88 -1.34 8.00
C PRO A 532 -12.74 -1.08 7.02
N SER A 533 -12.97 -0.17 6.09
CA SER A 533 -12.04 0.14 5.00
C SER A 533 -12.02 1.64 4.71
N LEU A 534 -10.88 2.11 4.23
CA LEU A 534 -10.66 3.50 3.84
C LEU A 534 -10.33 3.56 2.35
N THR A 535 -11.14 4.26 1.59
CA THR A 535 -10.93 4.47 0.15
C THR A 535 -9.90 5.57 -0.12
N ALA A 536 -9.36 5.62 -1.34
CA ALA A 536 -8.35 6.60 -1.72
C ALA A 536 -8.83 8.06 -1.57
N ASP A 537 -10.12 8.31 -1.77
CA ASP A 537 -10.73 9.63 -1.57
C ASP A 537 -11.03 9.99 -0.10
N GLY A 538 -10.66 9.11 0.84
CA GLY A 538 -10.85 9.33 2.27
C GLY A 538 -12.22 8.94 2.81
N THR A 539 -13.02 8.19 2.05
CA THR A 539 -14.33 7.70 2.53
C THR A 539 -14.14 6.45 3.39
N LEU A 540 -14.68 6.49 4.63
CA LEU A 540 -14.79 5.31 5.50
C LEU A 540 -16.03 4.50 5.10
N CYS A 541 -15.86 3.21 4.89
CA CYS A 541 -16.92 2.28 4.51
C CYS A 541 -16.62 0.88 5.02
N TYR A 542 -17.56 -0.04 4.83
CA TYR A 542 -17.28 -1.46 4.93
C TYR A 542 -17.03 -2.01 3.53
N ALA A 543 -16.03 -2.85 3.38
CA ALA A 543 -15.71 -3.49 2.08
C ALA A 543 -15.39 -4.97 2.26
N PRO A 544 -15.62 -5.79 1.20
CA PRO A 544 -15.17 -7.17 1.18
C PRO A 544 -13.64 -7.24 1.23
N VAL A 545 -13.12 -8.07 2.11
CA VAL A 545 -11.68 -8.33 2.26
C VAL A 545 -11.46 -9.84 2.28
N LEU A 546 -10.57 -10.33 1.43
CA LEU A 546 -10.05 -11.70 1.49
C LEU A 546 -8.63 -11.67 2.02
N PHE A 547 -8.38 -12.42 3.09
CA PHE A 547 -7.07 -12.52 3.73
C PHE A 547 -6.64 -13.99 3.76
N CYS A 548 -5.74 -14.36 2.87
CA CYS A 548 -5.26 -15.73 2.71
C CYS A 548 -3.90 -15.76 2.02
N PRO A 549 -3.21 -16.91 1.98
CA PRO A 549 -2.05 -17.09 1.10
C PRO A 549 -2.40 -16.80 -0.36
N ALA A 550 -1.48 -16.17 -1.09
CA ALA A 550 -1.73 -15.79 -2.50
C ALA A 550 -2.07 -16.99 -3.40
N THR A 551 -1.58 -18.19 -3.05
CA THR A 551 -1.87 -19.44 -3.76
C THR A 551 -3.29 -19.96 -3.51
N GLU A 552 -3.97 -19.47 -2.49
CA GLU A 552 -5.32 -19.85 -2.10
C GLU A 552 -6.38 -18.81 -2.48
N LYS A 553 -5.98 -17.73 -3.16
CA LYS A 553 -6.91 -16.72 -3.69
C LYS A 553 -7.92 -17.36 -4.63
N THR A 554 -9.19 -17.09 -4.40
CA THR A 554 -10.32 -17.58 -5.21
C THR A 554 -11.09 -16.44 -5.84
N ASP A 555 -11.73 -16.71 -6.97
CA ASP A 555 -12.77 -15.85 -7.49
C ASP A 555 -13.97 -15.91 -6.54
N CYS A 556 -14.52 -14.75 -6.20
CA CYS A 556 -15.59 -14.64 -5.23
C CYS A 556 -16.75 -13.80 -5.77
N THR A 557 -17.93 -14.07 -5.29
CA THR A 557 -19.13 -13.28 -5.55
C THR A 557 -19.81 -12.87 -4.25
N VAL A 558 -20.49 -11.73 -4.28
CA VAL A 558 -21.40 -11.28 -3.22
C VAL A 558 -22.83 -11.44 -3.66
N ARG A 559 -23.66 -12.02 -2.81
CA ARG A 559 -25.10 -12.08 -2.97
C ARG A 559 -25.74 -10.94 -2.18
N LEU A 560 -26.63 -10.23 -2.85
CA LEU A 560 -27.38 -9.10 -2.30
C LEU A 560 -28.87 -9.35 -2.46
N THR A 561 -29.67 -8.84 -1.52
CA THR A 561 -31.14 -8.96 -1.51
C THR A 561 -31.79 -7.58 -1.38
N CYS A 562 -32.95 -7.41 -2.02
CA CYS A 562 -33.81 -6.23 -1.87
C CYS A 562 -35.27 -6.71 -1.86
N GLY A 563 -35.86 -6.88 -0.68
CA GLY A 563 -37.16 -7.51 -0.52
C GLY A 563 -37.17 -8.94 -1.08
N ALA A 564 -37.99 -9.19 -2.10
CA ALA A 564 -38.04 -10.51 -2.77
C ALA A 564 -37.03 -10.67 -3.92
N GLU A 565 -36.33 -9.60 -4.30
CA GLU A 565 -35.32 -9.63 -5.36
C GLU A 565 -33.97 -10.06 -4.80
N SER A 566 -33.18 -10.79 -5.60
CA SER A 566 -31.78 -11.08 -5.27
C SER A 566 -30.91 -10.96 -6.50
N LYS A 567 -29.66 -10.56 -6.29
CA LYS A 567 -28.64 -10.51 -7.34
C LYS A 567 -27.31 -11.00 -6.80
N THR A 568 -26.44 -11.45 -7.71
CA THR A 568 -25.08 -11.87 -7.38
C THR A 568 -24.12 -11.05 -8.23
N GLU A 569 -23.15 -10.41 -7.57
CA GLU A 569 -22.14 -9.58 -8.22
C GLU A 569 -20.77 -10.22 -8.03
N PRO A 570 -19.87 -10.20 -9.03
CA PRO A 570 -18.50 -10.65 -8.89
C PRO A 570 -17.70 -9.65 -8.04
N ILE A 571 -16.83 -10.16 -7.19
CA ILE A 571 -15.83 -9.37 -6.48
C ILE A 571 -14.54 -9.39 -7.29
N ARG A 572 -14.04 -8.21 -7.63
CA ARG A 572 -12.76 -8.05 -8.34
C ARG A 572 -11.69 -7.72 -7.32
N TRP A 573 -10.84 -8.69 -7.04
CA TRP A 573 -9.73 -8.51 -6.11
C TRP A 573 -8.61 -7.68 -6.71
N ILE A 574 -8.15 -6.69 -5.97
CA ILE A 574 -6.92 -5.95 -6.24
C ILE A 574 -5.84 -6.54 -5.32
N GLU A 575 -4.68 -6.82 -5.88
CA GLU A 575 -3.55 -7.32 -5.11
C GLU A 575 -2.91 -6.17 -4.33
N ASN A 576 -2.59 -6.43 -3.07
CA ASN A 576 -1.81 -5.51 -2.27
C ASN A 576 -0.44 -5.30 -2.94
N THR A 577 -0.07 -4.06 -3.12
CA THR A 577 1.23 -3.70 -3.65
C THR A 577 2.03 -3.04 -2.55
N ALA A 578 3.19 -3.60 -2.23
CA ALA A 578 4.05 -3.08 -1.20
C ALA A 578 4.31 -1.57 -1.36
N PHE A 579 4.22 -0.84 -0.26
CA PHE A 579 4.67 0.54 -0.21
C PHE A 579 6.18 0.56 -0.49
N CYS A 580 6.61 1.37 -1.45
CA CYS A 580 8.02 1.58 -1.71
C CYS A 580 8.43 2.90 -1.05
N ASP A 581 9.28 2.85 -0.02
CA ASP A 581 9.79 4.06 0.60
C ASP A 581 10.48 4.95 -0.45
N PRO A 582 10.02 6.18 -0.66
CA PRO A 582 10.61 7.12 -1.62
C PRO A 582 11.98 7.66 -1.21
N GLN A 583 12.32 7.55 0.07
CA GLN A 583 13.60 8.00 0.60
C GLN A 583 14.37 6.83 1.25
N PRO A 584 14.85 5.87 0.44
CA PRO A 584 15.63 4.75 0.99
C PRO A 584 16.89 5.31 1.65
N GLY A 585 16.99 5.08 2.97
CA GLY A 585 18.07 5.59 3.80
C GLY A 585 17.69 6.69 4.78
N LEU A 586 16.48 7.26 4.69
CA LEU A 586 15.92 8.10 5.74
C LEU A 586 15.11 7.22 6.71
N ASP A 587 15.79 6.65 7.70
CA ASP A 587 15.16 5.73 8.64
C ASP A 587 14.19 6.43 9.62
N PHE A 588 14.30 7.74 9.79
CA PHE A 588 13.44 8.54 10.68
C PHE A 588 13.09 9.90 10.06
N HIS A 589 11.84 10.30 10.17
CA HIS A 589 11.36 11.64 9.84
C HIS A 589 10.24 12.05 10.79
N ALA A 590 10.25 13.30 11.24
CA ALA A 590 9.17 13.87 12.03
C ALA A 590 8.95 15.33 11.65
N LEU A 591 7.69 15.75 11.64
CA LEU A 591 7.27 17.14 11.43
C LEU A 591 5.97 17.43 12.17
N GLU A 592 5.72 18.69 12.46
CA GLU A 592 4.47 19.15 13.05
C GLU A 592 3.89 20.26 12.18
N GLU A 593 2.59 20.17 11.87
CA GLU A 593 1.88 21.18 11.12
C GLU A 593 0.49 21.40 11.72
N ASN A 594 0.23 22.61 12.19
CA ASN A 594 -1.05 23.06 12.75
C ASN A 594 -1.64 22.16 13.87
N GLY A 595 -0.77 21.53 14.65
CA GLY A 595 -1.12 20.62 15.74
C GLY A 595 -1.24 19.15 15.31
N ILE A 596 -0.96 18.79 14.06
CA ILE A 596 -0.85 17.41 13.60
C ILE A 596 0.63 17.06 13.57
N TYR A 597 1.00 15.98 14.26
CA TYR A 597 2.35 15.49 14.33
C TYR A 597 2.51 14.23 13.50
N TYR A 598 3.32 14.30 12.44
CA TYR A 598 3.71 13.13 11.68
C TYR A 598 5.05 12.62 12.18
N VAL A 599 5.15 11.32 12.39
CA VAL A 599 6.41 10.64 12.71
C VAL A 599 6.49 9.33 11.94
N SER A 600 7.57 9.12 11.21
CA SER A 600 7.87 7.86 10.54
C SER A 600 9.17 7.27 11.02
N ILE A 601 9.21 5.95 11.11
CA ILE A 601 10.41 5.18 11.44
C ILE A 601 10.44 3.92 10.58
N ARG A 602 11.53 3.75 9.80
CA ARG A 602 11.68 2.68 8.81
C ARG A 602 12.56 1.53 9.30
N SER A 603 13.29 1.72 10.40
CA SER A 603 14.16 0.67 10.93
C SER A 603 14.53 0.94 12.39
N PHE A 604 14.59 -0.11 13.18
CA PHE A 604 15.12 -0.11 14.55
C PHE A 604 16.54 -0.72 14.64
N LYS A 605 17.29 -0.78 13.53
CA LYS A 605 18.67 -1.27 13.49
C LYS A 605 19.64 -0.19 13.92
N ARG A 606 20.37 -0.43 15.04
CA ARG A 606 21.29 0.54 15.65
C ARG A 606 22.48 0.93 14.76
N GLU A 607 22.96 0.04 13.92
CA GLU A 607 24.07 0.30 13.02
C GLU A 607 23.74 1.31 11.92
N LYS A 608 22.47 1.66 11.75
CA LYS A 608 22.01 2.60 10.72
C LYS A 608 21.99 4.05 11.22
N TRP A 609 21.60 4.28 12.48
CA TRP A 609 21.39 5.63 13.00
C TRP A 609 21.26 5.67 14.54
N ASN A 610 21.37 6.89 15.10
CA ASN A 610 21.16 7.14 16.51
C ASN A 610 19.68 7.45 16.79
N PHE A 611 19.07 6.78 17.74
CA PHE A 611 17.65 6.94 18.11
C PHE A 611 17.32 8.24 18.87
N SER A 612 18.28 9.10 19.17
CA SER A 612 18.06 10.29 20.01
C SER A 612 16.93 11.18 19.49
N ASP A 613 16.89 11.45 18.19
CA ASP A 613 15.91 12.37 17.59
C ASP A 613 14.53 11.72 17.55
N TYR A 614 14.48 10.42 17.25
CA TYR A 614 13.24 9.65 17.35
C TYR A 614 12.69 9.67 18.78
N LEU A 615 13.49 9.39 19.79
CA LEU A 615 13.07 9.40 21.19
C LEU A 615 12.65 10.81 21.65
N ALA A 616 13.34 11.86 21.21
CA ALA A 616 12.99 13.25 21.51
C ALA A 616 11.63 13.65 20.90
N SER A 617 11.27 13.11 19.76
CA SER A 617 10.01 13.39 19.07
C SER A 617 8.77 13.00 19.87
N ALA A 618 8.86 12.00 20.75
CA ALA A 618 7.74 11.53 21.57
C ALA A 618 7.16 12.62 22.47
N ALA A 619 8.01 13.45 23.07
CA ALA A 619 7.60 14.55 23.96
C ALA A 619 6.92 15.69 23.17
N GLN A 620 7.22 15.85 21.91
CA GLN A 620 6.56 16.80 21.00
C GLN A 620 5.23 16.23 20.52
N ALA A 621 5.21 14.97 20.06
CA ALA A 621 4.00 14.25 19.63
C ALA A 621 2.91 14.28 20.72
N ARG A 622 3.28 14.13 21.99
CA ARG A 622 2.35 14.20 23.13
C ARG A 622 1.59 15.52 23.24
N LYS A 623 2.07 16.61 22.67
CA LYS A 623 1.45 17.94 22.69
C LYS A 623 0.55 18.20 21.50
N ALA A 624 0.58 17.31 20.50
CA ALA A 624 -0.18 17.43 19.28
C ALA A 624 -1.70 17.24 19.55
N LYS A 625 -2.51 17.68 18.61
CA LYS A 625 -3.94 17.40 18.58
C LYS A 625 -4.23 16.00 18.03
N LEU A 626 -3.37 15.52 17.13
CA LEU A 626 -3.41 14.22 16.50
C LEU A 626 -2.00 13.82 16.05
N VAL A 627 -1.70 12.53 16.13
CA VAL A 627 -0.43 11.96 15.67
C VAL A 627 -0.69 10.99 14.54
N ILE A 628 0.09 11.09 13.45
CA ILE A 628 0.22 10.05 12.41
C ILE A 628 1.55 9.35 12.64
N TYR A 629 1.49 8.09 13.04
CA TYR A 629 2.66 7.25 13.32
C TYR A 629 2.86 6.22 12.21
N ASP A 630 3.80 6.49 11.31
CA ASP A 630 4.03 5.70 10.09
C ASP A 630 5.09 4.62 10.31
N LEU A 631 4.63 3.39 10.45
CA LEU A 631 5.44 2.17 10.61
C LEU A 631 5.61 1.39 9.30
N ARG A 632 5.07 1.86 8.18
CA ARG A 632 5.21 1.16 6.90
C ARG A 632 6.67 0.93 6.57
N THR A 633 7.00 -0.23 6.02
CA THR A 633 8.36 -0.69 5.68
C THR A 633 9.33 -0.86 6.85
N ASN A 634 8.86 -0.80 8.09
CA ASN A 634 9.73 -1.02 9.26
C ASN A 634 9.99 -2.52 9.47
N GLY A 635 11.04 -3.03 8.88
CA GLY A 635 11.43 -4.45 9.00
C GLY A 635 12.08 -4.84 10.34
N GLY A 636 11.99 -3.99 11.37
CA GLY A 636 12.41 -4.33 12.73
C GLY A 636 13.84 -3.90 13.11
N GLY A 637 14.37 -4.59 14.12
CA GLY A 637 15.67 -4.32 14.78
C GLY A 637 15.59 -4.52 16.28
N SER A 638 15.75 -3.45 17.08
CA SER A 638 15.69 -3.49 18.55
C SER A 638 14.35 -2.94 19.07
N ASP A 639 13.71 -3.66 19.99
CA ASP A 639 12.42 -3.25 20.58
C ASP A 639 12.51 -2.08 21.57
N GLY A 640 13.71 -1.87 22.15
CA GLY A 640 13.91 -0.86 23.19
C GLY A 640 13.45 0.54 22.81
N PRO A 641 13.89 1.08 21.67
CA PRO A 641 13.55 2.44 21.25
C PRO A 641 12.05 2.69 21.09
N SER A 642 11.30 1.75 20.50
CA SER A 642 9.85 1.90 20.30
C SER A 642 9.10 1.89 21.63
N ARG A 643 9.48 1.03 22.56
CA ARG A 643 8.90 1.01 23.91
C ARG A 643 9.19 2.31 24.69
N GLU A 644 10.41 2.82 24.58
CA GLU A 644 10.80 4.08 25.24
C GLU A 644 10.05 5.27 24.63
N TRP A 645 9.94 5.33 23.30
CA TRP A 645 9.17 6.37 22.61
C TRP A 645 7.70 6.35 23.06
N THR A 646 7.06 5.18 23.03
CA THR A 646 5.65 5.04 23.42
C THR A 646 5.45 5.37 24.90
N SER A 647 6.38 4.97 25.77
CA SER A 647 6.32 5.31 27.21
C SER A 647 6.45 6.82 27.46
N THR A 648 7.31 7.49 26.71
CA THR A 648 7.49 8.96 26.77
C THR A 648 6.25 9.67 26.24
N PHE A 649 5.69 9.19 25.12
CA PHE A 649 4.46 9.71 24.54
C PHE A 649 3.28 9.54 25.51
N ALA A 650 3.10 8.35 26.10
CA ALA A 650 2.07 8.08 27.09
C ALA A 650 2.27 8.83 28.43
N GLY A 651 3.53 9.20 28.73
CA GLY A 651 3.92 9.78 30.03
C GLY A 651 3.96 8.79 31.18
N SER A 652 3.95 7.49 30.85
CA SER A 652 4.06 6.40 31.79
C SER A 652 4.63 5.18 31.06
N ARG A 653 5.24 4.25 31.81
CA ARG A 653 5.81 3.05 31.22
C ARG A 653 4.72 2.18 30.59
N VAL A 654 4.84 1.92 29.29
CA VAL A 654 3.97 0.99 28.59
C VAL A 654 4.39 -0.46 28.79
N GLN A 655 3.41 -1.36 28.80
CA GLN A 655 3.64 -2.78 29.00
C GLN A 655 2.56 -3.58 28.27
N GLU A 656 2.96 -4.31 27.25
CA GLU A 656 2.08 -5.21 26.51
C GLU A 656 1.84 -6.52 27.26
N LYS A 657 0.75 -7.20 26.96
CA LYS A 657 0.50 -8.56 27.42
C LYS A 657 1.35 -9.53 26.57
N CYS A 658 2.35 -10.12 27.17
CA CYS A 658 3.21 -11.11 26.51
C CYS A 658 3.74 -12.17 27.46
N CYS A 659 4.21 -13.27 26.90
CA CYS A 659 4.99 -14.29 27.63
C CYS A 659 6.12 -14.79 26.72
N PHE A 660 7.23 -15.18 27.31
CA PHE A 660 8.42 -15.61 26.59
C PHE A 660 9.20 -16.71 27.32
N ALA A 661 9.96 -17.48 26.55
CA ALA A 661 10.98 -18.40 27.06
C ALA A 661 12.22 -18.32 26.14
N THR A 662 13.35 -17.90 26.71
CA THR A 662 14.62 -17.85 25.99
C THR A 662 15.47 -19.05 26.34
N ARG A 663 15.86 -19.83 25.34
CA ARG A 663 16.72 -21.01 25.50
C ARG A 663 18.16 -20.58 25.72
N ILE A 664 18.80 -21.16 26.72
CA ILE A 664 20.19 -20.92 27.08
C ILE A 664 21.06 -22.04 26.55
N SER A 665 22.02 -21.71 25.68
CA SER A 665 22.94 -22.68 25.09
C SER A 665 24.34 -22.07 24.87
N ALA A 666 25.33 -22.96 24.68
CA ALA A 666 26.68 -22.51 24.33
C ALA A 666 26.71 -21.76 22.99
N LEU A 667 25.96 -22.26 21.99
CA LEU A 667 25.84 -21.62 20.68
C LEU A 667 25.16 -20.24 20.79
N GLY A 668 24.05 -20.16 21.52
CA GLY A 668 23.32 -18.88 21.70
C GLY A 668 24.15 -17.82 22.44
N LYS A 669 24.94 -18.23 23.44
CA LYS A 669 25.88 -17.33 24.14
C LYS A 669 26.99 -16.83 23.21
N ALA A 670 27.55 -17.71 22.39
CA ALA A 670 28.60 -17.35 21.44
C ALA A 670 28.08 -16.45 20.30
N ALA A 671 26.82 -16.55 19.95
CA ALA A 671 26.12 -15.72 18.99
C ALA A 671 25.51 -14.42 19.58
N ASP A 672 25.61 -14.20 20.89
CA ASP A 672 24.99 -13.09 21.63
C ASP A 672 23.45 -13.02 21.47
N THR A 673 22.82 -14.19 21.41
CA THR A 673 21.35 -14.32 21.24
C THR A 673 20.63 -14.73 22.52
N CYS A 674 21.34 -15.11 23.56
CA CYS A 674 20.80 -15.43 24.88
C CYS A 674 21.71 -14.92 26.01
N PRO A 675 21.16 -14.73 27.23
CA PRO A 675 21.94 -14.29 28.38
C PRO A 675 23.12 -15.23 28.70
N THR A 676 24.26 -14.65 29.02
CA THR A 676 25.49 -15.39 29.32
C THR A 676 25.49 -16.08 30.67
N ASN A 677 24.66 -15.60 31.61
CA ASN A 677 24.64 -16.08 33.02
C ASN A 677 23.71 -17.28 33.28
N GLY A 678 22.96 -17.74 32.26
CA GLY A 678 22.12 -18.93 32.41
C GLY A 678 22.90 -20.26 32.28
N ARG A 679 22.36 -21.37 32.83
CA ARG A 679 22.88 -22.71 32.64
C ARG A 679 22.46 -23.23 31.25
N ASN A 680 23.39 -23.80 30.49
CA ASN A 680 23.07 -24.41 29.19
C ASN A 680 22.03 -25.54 29.37
N GLY A 681 21.13 -25.71 28.38
CA GLY A 681 20.05 -26.67 28.42
C GLY A 681 18.85 -26.24 29.27
N THR A 682 18.81 -24.97 29.72
CA THR A 682 17.68 -24.43 30.48
C THR A 682 17.03 -23.26 29.72
N PHE A 683 15.92 -22.75 30.26
CA PHE A 683 15.22 -21.58 29.74
C PHE A 683 15.14 -20.47 30.80
N ILE A 684 15.23 -19.22 30.34
CA ILE A 684 14.75 -18.06 31.10
C ILE A 684 13.35 -17.76 30.57
N ASN A 685 12.35 -17.94 31.41
CA ASN A 685 10.96 -17.69 31.06
C ASN A 685 10.35 -16.59 31.90
N GLY A 686 9.32 -15.95 31.35
CA GLY A 686 8.61 -14.87 32.01
C GLY A 686 7.45 -14.38 31.18
N GLY A 687 6.92 -13.25 31.59
CA GLY A 687 5.84 -12.58 30.86
C GLY A 687 5.47 -11.28 31.54
N PHE A 688 4.68 -10.50 30.83
CA PHE A 688 4.17 -9.25 31.32
C PHE A 688 2.65 -9.26 31.26
N ARG A 689 2.05 -8.68 32.30
CA ARG A 689 0.64 -8.37 32.30
C ARG A 689 0.44 -7.06 31.54
N GLY A 690 -0.36 -7.09 30.49
CA GLY A 690 -0.72 -5.90 29.75
C GLY A 690 -1.73 -5.02 30.49
N VAL A 691 -1.67 -3.74 30.26
CA VAL A 691 -2.58 -2.75 30.79
C VAL A 691 -2.83 -1.70 29.72
N LEU A 692 -4.08 -1.52 29.33
CA LEU A 692 -4.44 -0.39 28.48
C LEU A 692 -4.30 0.91 29.26
N GLN A 693 -3.61 1.88 28.70
CA GLN A 693 -3.36 3.18 29.31
C GLN A 693 -4.19 4.27 28.63
N LYS A 694 -4.71 5.19 29.43
CA LYS A 694 -5.42 6.35 28.91
C LYS A 694 -4.48 7.24 28.10
N ASN A 695 -4.92 7.61 26.93
CA ASN A 695 -4.24 8.52 26.02
C ASN A 695 -5.25 9.54 25.47
N ASP A 696 -4.99 10.83 25.68
CA ASP A 696 -5.89 11.91 25.26
C ASP A 696 -5.61 12.38 23.82
N VAL A 697 -4.49 11.97 23.22
CA VAL A 697 -4.07 12.35 21.86
C VAL A 697 -4.39 11.23 20.88
N PRO A 698 -5.32 11.39 19.94
CA PRO A 698 -5.58 10.38 18.92
C PRO A 698 -4.33 10.04 18.09
N VAL A 699 -4.12 8.76 17.85
CA VAL A 699 -3.00 8.26 17.04
C VAL A 699 -3.53 7.45 15.87
N ILE A 700 -3.15 7.81 14.66
CA ILE A 700 -3.36 7.00 13.45
C ILE A 700 -2.03 6.32 13.12
N VAL A 701 -2.01 4.99 13.18
CA VAL A 701 -0.83 4.20 12.83
C VAL A 701 -0.97 3.73 11.39
N LEU A 702 0.03 4.03 10.56
CA LEU A 702 0.08 3.47 9.20
C LEU A 702 0.94 2.21 9.21
N MET A 703 0.43 1.13 8.64
CA MET A 703 1.05 -0.18 8.64
C MET A 703 0.97 -0.86 7.28
N ASP A 704 1.96 -1.68 6.96
CA ASP A 704 1.99 -2.51 5.75
C ASP A 704 2.59 -3.91 6.02
N ASP A 705 2.59 -4.77 5.00
CA ASP A 705 3.12 -6.14 5.05
C ASP A 705 4.66 -6.22 5.16
N LEU A 706 5.36 -5.09 5.17
CA LEU A 706 6.79 -4.98 5.43
C LEU A 706 7.11 -4.55 6.86
N CYS A 707 6.09 -4.20 7.65
CA CYS A 707 6.22 -3.93 9.08
C CYS A 707 6.37 -5.26 9.83
N GLY A 708 7.59 -5.57 10.31
CA GLY A 708 7.87 -6.87 10.95
C GLY A 708 8.80 -6.77 12.16
N SER A 709 8.85 -7.84 12.97
CA SER A 709 9.75 -7.98 14.11
C SER A 709 9.61 -6.80 15.09
N ALA A 710 10.66 -6.04 15.39
CA ALA A 710 10.57 -4.87 16.27
C ALA A 710 9.63 -3.76 15.72
N GLY A 711 9.29 -3.75 14.43
CA GLY A 711 8.22 -2.91 13.87
C GLY A 711 6.85 -3.33 14.40
N GLU A 712 6.60 -4.63 14.50
CA GLU A 712 5.39 -5.18 15.12
C GLU A 712 5.39 -5.00 16.65
N SER A 713 6.56 -5.04 17.27
CA SER A 713 6.67 -4.68 18.70
C SER A 713 6.29 -3.21 18.91
N ALA A 714 6.69 -2.29 18.02
CA ALA A 714 6.25 -0.90 18.07
C ALA A 714 4.72 -0.76 17.95
N LEU A 715 4.11 -1.52 17.03
CA LEU A 715 2.65 -1.61 16.90
C LEU A 715 2.01 -2.11 18.20
N ASN A 716 2.56 -3.17 18.81
CA ASN A 716 2.02 -3.74 20.03
C ASN A 716 2.15 -2.77 21.22
N TYR A 717 3.24 -2.02 21.33
CA TYR A 717 3.39 -1.00 22.37
C TYR A 717 2.39 0.15 22.20
N ILE A 718 2.23 0.68 20.99
CA ILE A 718 1.28 1.78 20.78
C ILE A 718 -0.17 1.35 21.00
N ARG A 719 -0.53 0.10 20.68
CA ARG A 719 -1.84 -0.50 20.98
C ARG A 719 -2.11 -0.72 22.47
N THR A 720 -1.15 -0.51 23.37
CA THR A 720 -1.41 -0.45 24.82
C THR A 720 -2.05 0.87 25.25
N LEU A 721 -2.25 1.80 24.34
CA LEU A 721 -2.91 3.08 24.57
C LEU A 721 -4.33 3.02 23.98
N ASP A 722 -5.29 3.70 24.64
CA ASP A 722 -6.56 4.02 24.00
C ASP A 722 -6.40 5.14 22.94
N ASN A 723 -7.44 5.40 22.16
CA ASN A 723 -7.43 6.39 21.07
C ASN A 723 -6.34 6.11 20.00
N VAL A 724 -6.09 4.84 19.69
CA VAL A 724 -5.21 4.42 18.60
C VAL A 724 -6.02 3.73 17.52
N LEU A 725 -5.82 4.11 16.26
CA LEU A 725 -6.44 3.52 15.07
C LEU A 725 -5.35 3.06 14.10
N VAL A 726 -5.31 1.78 13.78
CA VAL A 726 -4.35 1.21 12.83
C VAL A 726 -4.96 1.14 11.45
N VAL A 727 -4.33 1.77 10.47
CA VAL A 727 -4.80 1.90 9.07
C VAL A 727 -3.76 1.32 8.12
N GLY A 728 -4.19 0.53 7.15
CA GLY A 728 -3.32 -0.05 6.13
C GLY A 728 -3.64 -1.51 5.82
N SER A 729 -2.63 -2.33 5.62
CA SER A 729 -2.75 -3.77 5.47
C SER A 729 -2.22 -4.52 6.71
N ASN A 730 -2.19 -5.86 6.67
CA ASN A 730 -1.57 -6.66 7.70
C ASN A 730 -0.08 -6.38 7.84
N SER A 731 0.47 -6.59 9.03
CA SER A 731 1.92 -6.61 9.24
C SER A 731 2.57 -7.87 8.66
N SER A 732 3.88 -7.96 8.73
CA SER A 732 4.67 -9.02 8.09
C SER A 732 4.55 -10.39 8.77
N GLY A 733 4.31 -10.43 10.08
CA GLY A 733 4.29 -11.66 10.88
C GLY A 733 5.68 -12.22 11.15
N TYR A 734 6.39 -11.60 12.09
CA TYR A 734 7.71 -12.00 12.59
C TYR A 734 7.73 -11.86 14.12
N GLN A 735 6.90 -12.67 14.82
CA GLN A 735 6.72 -12.48 16.27
C GLN A 735 7.01 -13.71 17.11
N LEU A 736 6.90 -14.92 16.56
CA LEU A 736 6.98 -16.16 17.38
C LEU A 736 8.34 -16.34 18.02
N CYS A 737 9.42 -16.13 17.28
CA CYS A 737 10.77 -16.24 17.81
C CYS A 737 11.55 -14.94 17.66
N GLY A 738 12.26 -14.58 18.73
CA GLY A 738 13.19 -13.45 18.72
C GLY A 738 14.65 -13.89 18.90
N ASN A 739 15.56 -12.91 18.91
CA ASN A 739 16.99 -13.10 19.06
C ASN A 739 17.56 -14.05 17.98
N ALA A 740 17.12 -13.85 16.71
CA ALA A 740 17.55 -14.68 15.60
C ALA A 740 18.99 -14.35 15.15
N TYR A 741 19.73 -15.38 14.76
CA TYR A 741 21.06 -15.28 14.19
C TYR A 741 21.24 -16.23 13.02
N GLY A 742 22.11 -15.87 12.08
CA GLY A 742 22.44 -16.70 10.92
C GLY A 742 23.67 -17.55 11.16
N TYR A 743 23.52 -18.86 11.04
CA TYR A 743 24.57 -19.85 11.17
C TYR A 743 24.95 -20.43 9.80
N CYS A 744 26.20 -20.73 9.58
CA CYS A 744 26.68 -21.23 8.28
C CYS A 744 27.12 -22.69 8.38
N LEU A 745 26.55 -23.55 7.55
CA LEU A 745 26.98 -24.95 7.45
C LEU A 745 28.32 -25.06 6.71
N PRO A 746 29.33 -25.72 7.28
CA PRO A 746 30.70 -25.61 6.81
C PRO A 746 30.96 -26.26 5.45
N ASN A 747 30.31 -27.38 5.14
CA ASN A 747 30.55 -28.12 3.91
C ASN A 747 29.75 -27.57 2.72
N SER A 748 28.51 -27.15 2.95
CA SER A 748 27.63 -26.64 1.90
C SER A 748 27.71 -25.13 1.72
N GLY A 749 28.05 -24.37 2.76
CA GLY A 749 27.90 -22.93 2.81
C GLY A 749 26.44 -22.48 2.91
N ILE A 750 25.52 -23.37 3.26
CA ILE A 750 24.10 -23.04 3.48
C ILE A 750 23.96 -22.26 4.78
N TRP A 751 23.16 -21.19 4.72
CA TRP A 751 22.78 -20.43 5.89
C TRP A 751 21.49 -20.97 6.50
N ALA A 752 21.55 -21.20 7.83
CA ALA A 752 20.40 -21.47 8.67
C ALA A 752 20.21 -20.29 9.63
N CYS A 753 19.03 -19.71 9.66
CA CYS A 753 18.67 -18.63 10.58
C CYS A 753 17.62 -19.14 11.57
N PHE A 754 17.85 -18.96 12.87
CA PHE A 754 16.87 -19.28 13.90
C PHE A 754 17.15 -18.51 15.19
N GLY A 755 16.09 -18.31 16.00
CA GLY A 755 16.13 -17.55 17.24
C GLY A 755 16.19 -18.42 18.49
N THR A 756 16.69 -17.85 19.58
CA THR A 756 16.74 -18.52 20.91
C THR A 756 15.52 -18.22 21.78
N GLY A 757 14.70 -17.20 21.41
CA GLY A 757 13.55 -16.76 22.19
C GLY A 757 12.22 -17.15 21.56
N LEU A 758 11.42 -17.97 22.25
CA LEU A 758 10.00 -18.23 21.92
C LEU A 758 9.14 -17.22 22.69
N GLN A 759 8.15 -16.58 22.01
CA GLN A 759 7.28 -15.62 22.67
C GLN A 759 5.88 -15.60 22.07
N TYR A 760 4.88 -15.36 22.92
CA TYR A 760 3.54 -14.94 22.52
C TYR A 760 3.28 -13.52 22.99
N ASN A 761 2.81 -12.71 22.06
CA ASN A 761 2.25 -11.39 22.35
C ASN A 761 0.78 -11.52 22.78
N PHE A 762 0.02 -10.47 22.72
CA PHE A 762 -1.36 -10.40 23.21
C PHE A 762 -2.33 -11.42 22.60
N LYS A 763 -2.07 -11.95 21.38
CA LYS A 763 -2.97 -12.89 20.70
C LYS A 763 -2.88 -14.33 21.23
N ALA A 764 -1.82 -14.71 21.93
CA ALA A 764 -1.57 -16.08 22.37
C ALA A 764 -1.61 -17.13 21.23
N GLU A 765 -1.35 -16.72 20.00
CA GLU A 765 -1.31 -17.55 18.80
C GLU A 765 -0.05 -17.26 17.97
N ASN A 766 0.31 -18.19 17.12
CA ASN A 766 1.36 -17.95 16.13
C ASN A 766 0.80 -17.05 14.99
N VAL A 767 1.33 -15.84 14.89
CA VAL A 767 0.96 -14.86 13.86
C VAL A 767 1.97 -14.79 12.72
N ASP A 768 3.00 -15.64 12.74
CA ASP A 768 4.07 -15.61 11.75
C ASP A 768 3.55 -15.97 10.36
N PHE A 769 4.06 -15.27 9.36
CA PHE A 769 3.59 -15.27 7.97
C PHE A 769 2.16 -14.73 7.76
N LYS A 770 1.45 -14.37 8.81
CA LYS A 770 0.10 -13.82 8.78
C LYS A 770 0.07 -12.35 9.20
N GLY A 771 0.81 -12.01 10.25
CA GLY A 771 0.88 -10.66 10.81
C GLY A 771 -0.35 -10.27 11.63
N TYR A 772 -0.33 -9.02 12.08
CA TYR A 772 -1.44 -8.36 12.77
C TYR A 772 -2.33 -7.64 11.77
N GLU A 773 -3.62 -7.76 11.91
CA GLU A 773 -4.59 -7.05 11.09
C GLU A 773 -4.71 -5.57 11.53
N PRO A 774 -4.94 -4.64 10.59
CA PRO A 774 -5.29 -3.25 10.93
C PRO A 774 -6.73 -3.16 11.46
N ASP A 775 -7.08 -2.03 12.06
CA ASP A 775 -8.45 -1.72 12.45
C ASP A 775 -9.26 -1.26 11.23
N VAL A 776 -8.59 -0.59 10.28
CA VAL A 776 -9.17 -0.10 9.02
C VAL A 776 -8.27 -0.51 7.86
N TRP A 777 -8.82 -1.27 6.93
CA TRP A 777 -8.11 -1.73 5.75
C TRP A 777 -7.99 -0.63 4.70
N CYS A 778 -6.79 -0.43 4.19
CA CYS A 778 -6.48 0.57 3.18
C CYS A 778 -5.29 0.10 2.34
N ASP A 779 -5.20 0.51 1.07
CA ASP A 779 -3.98 0.29 0.30
C ASP A 779 -2.80 1.03 0.95
N PRO A 780 -1.76 0.33 1.41
CA PRO A 780 -0.63 0.97 2.07
C PRO A 780 0.08 2.03 1.24
N LYS A 781 0.01 1.95 -0.09
CA LYS A 781 0.60 2.95 -0.98
C LYS A 781 -0.05 4.30 -0.87
N THR A 782 -1.37 4.32 -0.74
CA THR A 782 -2.17 5.54 -0.69
C THR A 782 -2.59 5.89 0.73
N ALA A 783 -2.23 5.06 1.73
CA ALA A 783 -2.75 5.17 3.09
C ALA A 783 -2.55 6.56 3.71
N LEU A 784 -1.39 7.19 3.51
CA LEU A 784 -1.16 8.55 4.03
C LEU A 784 -2.09 9.56 3.35
N GLN A 785 -2.20 9.52 2.03
CA GLN A 785 -3.09 10.41 1.28
C GLN A 785 -4.56 10.16 1.63
N SER A 786 -4.96 8.89 1.73
CA SER A 786 -6.33 8.50 2.14
C SER A 786 -6.67 8.98 3.55
N VAL A 787 -5.72 8.89 4.49
CA VAL A 787 -5.88 9.42 5.86
C VAL A 787 -6.00 10.94 5.86
N LEU A 788 -5.18 11.66 5.11
CA LEU A 788 -5.30 13.12 5.01
C LEU A 788 -6.66 13.54 4.40
N ASN A 789 -7.13 12.83 3.38
CA ASN A 789 -8.47 13.05 2.82
C ASN A 789 -9.56 12.75 3.85
N MET A 790 -9.46 11.64 4.59
CA MET A 790 -10.38 11.28 5.67
C MET A 790 -10.42 12.37 6.76
N MET A 791 -9.27 12.90 7.15
CA MET A 791 -9.18 13.94 8.17
C MET A 791 -9.89 15.23 7.74
N VAL A 792 -9.75 15.62 6.49
CA VAL A 792 -10.46 16.79 5.93
C VAL A 792 -11.97 16.52 5.89
N ARG A 793 -12.40 15.37 5.38
CA ARG A 793 -13.80 14.97 5.30
C ARG A 793 -14.47 14.92 6.68
N GLY A 794 -13.75 14.39 7.67
CA GLY A 794 -14.21 14.24 9.04
C GLY A 794 -14.03 15.49 9.91
N GLY A 795 -13.57 16.62 9.36
CA GLY A 795 -13.35 17.85 10.10
C GLY A 795 -12.24 17.80 11.17
N LEU A 796 -11.34 16.82 11.08
CA LEU A 796 -10.19 16.68 11.99
C LEU A 796 -9.08 17.70 11.68
N CYS A 797 -9.01 18.18 10.44
CA CYS A 797 -8.17 19.29 10.02
C CYS A 797 -8.81 20.05 8.85
N THR A 798 -8.33 21.26 8.60
CA THR A 798 -8.72 22.03 7.42
C THR A 798 -8.04 21.48 6.16
N ALA A 799 -8.60 21.80 5.00
CA ALA A 799 -7.97 21.47 3.72
C ALA A 799 -6.57 22.11 3.59
N ASP A 800 -6.39 23.36 4.06
CA ASP A 800 -5.10 24.05 4.02
C ASP A 800 -4.04 23.31 4.86
N THR A 801 -4.40 22.87 6.08
CA THR A 801 -3.52 22.06 6.93
C THR A 801 -3.13 20.74 6.24
N ALA A 802 -4.09 20.07 5.59
CA ALA A 802 -3.79 18.85 4.85
C ALA A 802 -2.87 19.10 3.66
N ASP A 803 -3.01 20.25 2.97
CA ASP A 803 -2.14 20.64 1.86
C ASP A 803 -0.73 21.00 2.32
N GLU A 804 -0.60 21.69 3.45
CA GLU A 804 0.69 21.97 4.08
C GLU A 804 1.42 20.67 4.45
N LEU A 805 0.70 19.71 5.05
CA LEU A 805 1.23 18.37 5.32
C LEU A 805 1.60 17.63 4.03
N ARG A 806 0.75 17.67 2.99
CA ARG A 806 1.07 17.07 1.68
C ARG A 806 2.32 17.68 1.07
N ALA A 807 2.46 19.01 1.12
CA ALA A 807 3.63 19.70 0.59
C ALA A 807 4.91 19.32 1.36
N ALA A 808 4.84 19.28 2.69
CA ALA A 808 5.97 18.88 3.54
C ALA A 808 6.34 17.40 3.39
N LEU A 809 5.35 16.54 3.09
CA LEU A 809 5.50 15.10 2.90
C LEU A 809 5.56 14.70 1.41
N GLN A 810 5.72 15.66 0.48
CA GLN A 810 5.78 15.40 -0.96
C GLN A 810 6.73 14.26 -1.35
N PRO A 811 7.92 14.12 -0.79
CA PRO A 811 8.77 12.98 -1.10
C PRO A 811 8.13 11.63 -0.75
N VAL A 812 7.26 11.58 0.26
CA VAL A 812 6.51 10.39 0.66
C VAL A 812 5.31 10.15 -0.26
N ILE A 813 4.60 11.21 -0.67
CA ILE A 813 3.36 11.16 -1.44
C ILE A 813 3.60 10.99 -2.95
N THR A 814 4.68 11.56 -3.49
CA THR A 814 4.90 11.57 -4.96
C THR A 814 5.12 10.17 -5.54
N GLN A 815 5.53 9.20 -4.75
CA GLN A 815 5.57 7.81 -5.18
C GLN A 815 4.21 7.09 -5.08
N GLU A 816 3.31 7.57 -4.26
CA GLU A 816 1.94 7.05 -4.23
C GLU A 816 1.28 7.26 -5.61
N ASN A 817 1.49 8.41 -6.23
CA ASN A 817 0.84 8.81 -7.51
C ASN A 817 1.56 8.38 -8.79
N SER A 818 2.82 7.96 -8.75
CA SER A 818 3.60 7.71 -9.97
C SER A 818 3.43 6.31 -10.58
N ARG A 819 2.53 5.49 -10.03
CA ARG A 819 2.29 4.10 -10.47
C ARG A 819 0.81 3.75 -10.65
N SER A 820 -0.08 4.72 -10.57
CA SER A 820 -1.51 4.55 -10.93
C SER A 820 -1.71 4.46 -12.44
#